data_ca25fc3b809f16fe8214332dad1740df
#
_entry.id   ca25fc3b809f16fe8214332dad1740df
#
_cell.length_a   1.000
_cell.length_b   1.000
_cell.length_c   1.000
_cell.angle_alpha   90.00
_cell.angle_beta   90.00
_cell.angle_gamma   90.00
#
_symmetry.space_group_name_H-M   'P 1'
#
loop_
_entity.id
_entity.type
_entity.pdbx_description
1 polymer ?
#
loop_
_entity_poly.entity_id
_entity_poly.type
_entity_poly.pdbx_seq_one_letter_code
_entity_poly.pdbx_strand_id
1 'polypeptide(L)'
;MQPTRSVRPFEVVSEYMPAGDQPQAIAELAARINAGETDVVLLGATGTGKSATTAWLIEQVQRPTLVMAHNKTLAAQLANEFRELLPNNAVEYFVSYYDYYQPEAYVPQTDTFIEKDSSVNAEVERLRHSTTNSLLSRRDVVVVSTVSCIYGLGAPEEYLRAMVALQVGERYDRDALIRQFIAMQYNRNDVDFSRGNFRVRGDTIEIIPVYEEHAIRIELFGDEIEALYSLHPLTGEVIEKLDSVPIFPASHYVAGTDVVQRAIGTIEAELEERLAELERQGKLLEAQRLRMRTTFDLEMLQQLGFCSGIENYSRHMDGRAAGEPPHTLLDFFPDDFLLVIDESHVTVPQIGAMYEGDASRKRTLVEHGFRLPSAMDNRPLRFDEFKNRIGQSVYLSATPGKYEMGIADGVVEQIIRPTGLVDPEIIVKPSKGQIDDLLEEIRLRVERDERVLVTTLTKKMAEELTDFLGEHGVRVRYLHSDVDTLRRVELLTELRAGVYDVLVGINLLREGLDLPEVSLVAILDADKEGFLRSGTSLIQTIGRAARNVSGQVHMYADNMTDSMTKAIEETDRRREKQVAYNKANGVDPQPLRKRIADITEVLAREAADTADLRAGRNRSGKGKSPTPNLRRTGIAAEGAQQLEDTITDLSDQMLAAAAELKFELAARLRDEVQDLKKELRAMERAGHA
;
A
#
# COMPACT_ATOMS: atom_id res chain seq x y z
N MET A 1 12.10 31.63 -8.10
CA MET A 1 10.72 31.98 -7.69
C MET A 1 10.03 30.69 -7.24
N GLN A 2 9.41 30.64 -6.07
CA GLN A 2 8.56 29.50 -5.75
C GLN A 2 7.38 29.51 -6.74
N PRO A 3 7.04 28.36 -7.37
CA PRO A 3 5.90 28.33 -8.25
C PRO A 3 4.64 28.69 -7.45
N THR A 4 3.86 29.62 -7.97
CA THR A 4 2.56 29.95 -7.36
C THR A 4 1.65 28.76 -7.59
N ARG A 5 1.21 28.09 -6.52
CA ARG A 5 0.29 26.96 -6.63
C ARG A 5 -0.98 27.39 -7.37
N SER A 6 -1.34 26.66 -8.41
CA SER A 6 -2.59 26.91 -9.13
C SER A 6 -3.78 26.59 -8.23
N VAL A 7 -4.84 27.39 -8.35
CA VAL A 7 -6.07 27.24 -7.55
C VAL A 7 -7.20 26.89 -8.49
N ARG A 8 -7.68 25.67 -8.41
CA ARG A 8 -8.96 25.24 -9.01
C ARG A 8 -9.91 24.85 -7.89
N PRO A 9 -11.23 25.05 -8.00
CA PRO A 9 -12.16 24.56 -7.01
C PRO A 9 -12.22 23.04 -7.06
N PHE A 10 -12.42 22.40 -5.92
CA PHE A 10 -12.86 21.02 -5.89
C PHE A 10 -14.34 20.98 -6.30
N GLU A 11 -14.65 20.11 -7.23
CA GLU A 11 -16.02 19.90 -7.75
C GLU A 11 -16.30 18.42 -7.88
N VAL A 12 -17.29 17.94 -7.15
CA VAL A 12 -17.73 16.55 -7.21
C VAL A 12 -18.63 16.33 -8.42
N VAL A 13 -18.24 15.42 -9.29
CA VAL A 13 -19.04 14.98 -10.44
C VAL A 13 -19.60 13.59 -10.14
N SER A 14 -20.90 13.49 -9.92
CA SER A 14 -21.54 12.21 -9.60
C SER A 14 -22.96 12.14 -10.18
N GLU A 15 -23.34 10.95 -10.62
CA GLU A 15 -24.73 10.64 -11.02
C GLU A 15 -25.66 10.58 -9.79
N TYR A 16 -25.10 10.47 -8.58
CA TYR A 16 -25.84 10.35 -7.33
C TYR A 16 -25.71 11.63 -6.51
N MET A 17 -26.76 11.97 -5.79
CA MET A 17 -26.77 13.04 -4.80
C MET A 17 -26.60 12.44 -3.40
N PRO A 18 -26.06 13.21 -2.43
CA PRO A 18 -26.01 12.78 -1.04
C PRO A 18 -27.41 12.38 -0.53
N ALA A 19 -27.51 11.21 0.10
CA ALA A 19 -28.77 10.66 0.59
C ALA A 19 -28.57 9.96 1.96
N GLY A 20 -29.68 9.60 2.62
CA GLY A 20 -29.62 9.06 3.97
C GLY A 20 -29.08 10.08 4.96
N ASP A 21 -28.08 9.70 5.76
CA ASP A 21 -27.43 10.59 6.73
C ASP A 21 -26.33 11.47 6.08
N GLN A 22 -25.94 11.21 4.82
CA GLN A 22 -24.84 11.91 4.17
C GLN A 22 -25.00 13.43 4.16
N PRO A 23 -26.15 14.02 3.76
CA PRO A 23 -26.32 15.48 3.73
C PRO A 23 -26.04 16.12 5.09
N GLN A 24 -26.57 15.53 6.15
CA GLN A 24 -26.39 16.03 7.50
C GLN A 24 -24.95 15.85 7.97
N ALA A 25 -24.35 14.68 7.72
CA ALA A 25 -22.97 14.39 8.10
C ALA A 25 -21.99 15.33 7.41
N ILE A 26 -22.15 15.58 6.09
CA ILE A 26 -21.33 16.53 5.34
C ILE A 26 -21.43 17.93 5.91
N ALA A 27 -22.65 18.41 6.13
CA ALA A 27 -22.88 19.76 6.64
C ALA A 27 -22.30 19.93 8.07
N GLU A 28 -22.49 18.94 8.93
CA GLU A 28 -21.98 18.98 10.31
C GLU A 28 -20.44 18.90 10.35
N LEU A 29 -19.83 17.99 9.57
CA LEU A 29 -18.37 17.91 9.46
C LEU A 29 -17.77 19.22 8.96
N ALA A 30 -18.32 19.78 7.88
CA ALA A 30 -17.85 21.05 7.32
C ALA A 30 -17.99 22.20 8.32
N ALA A 31 -19.11 22.27 9.06
CA ALA A 31 -19.33 23.30 10.08
C ALA A 31 -18.30 23.19 11.22
N ARG A 32 -18.00 21.99 11.71
CA ARG A 32 -17.01 21.73 12.76
C ARG A 32 -15.60 22.10 12.33
N ILE A 33 -15.22 21.69 11.12
CA ILE A 33 -13.90 22.02 10.53
C ILE A 33 -13.78 23.55 10.35
N ASN A 34 -14.80 24.21 9.83
CA ASN A 34 -14.80 25.66 9.64
C ASN A 34 -14.85 26.43 10.98
N ALA A 35 -15.35 25.82 12.04
CA ALA A 35 -15.32 26.37 13.40
C ALA A 35 -13.93 26.21 14.07
N GLY A 36 -13.00 25.47 13.45
CA GLY A 36 -11.65 25.28 13.97
C GLY A 36 -11.47 24.07 14.89
N GLU A 37 -12.47 23.17 14.97
CA GLU A 37 -12.30 21.90 15.69
C GLU A 37 -11.17 21.08 15.07
N THR A 38 -10.31 20.48 15.91
CA THR A 38 -9.08 19.84 15.43
C THR A 38 -9.24 18.37 15.14
N ASP A 39 -10.05 17.66 15.93
CA ASP A 39 -10.22 16.22 15.83
C ASP A 39 -11.70 15.85 15.81
N VAL A 40 -12.20 15.44 14.66
CA VAL A 40 -13.63 15.09 14.46
C VAL A 40 -13.75 13.63 14.05
N VAL A 41 -14.68 12.90 14.67
CA VAL A 41 -14.93 11.49 14.33
C VAL A 41 -16.20 11.37 13.48
N LEU A 42 -16.10 10.69 12.33
CA LEU A 42 -17.25 10.19 11.59
C LEU A 42 -17.47 8.72 11.92
N LEU A 43 -18.46 8.45 12.77
CA LEU A 43 -18.91 7.09 13.06
C LEU A 43 -19.83 6.65 11.91
N GLY A 44 -19.23 6.03 10.89
CA GLY A 44 -19.92 5.64 9.67
C GLY A 44 -20.05 4.12 9.56
N ALA A 45 -21.29 3.59 9.54
CA ALA A 45 -21.51 2.17 9.34
C ALA A 45 -20.93 1.70 7.98
N THR A 46 -20.68 0.40 7.87
CA THR A 46 -20.19 -0.18 6.62
C THR A 46 -21.25 -0.03 5.51
N GLY A 47 -20.82 0.43 4.32
CA GLY A 47 -21.72 0.59 3.17
C GLY A 47 -22.57 1.87 3.17
N THR A 48 -22.28 2.85 4.05
CA THR A 48 -22.99 4.16 4.07
C THR A 48 -22.40 5.17 3.08
N GLY A 49 -21.33 4.83 2.36
CA GLY A 49 -20.70 5.73 1.39
C GLY A 49 -19.78 6.77 2.02
N LYS A 50 -18.98 6.39 3.02
CA LYS A 50 -18.01 7.29 3.68
C LYS A 50 -17.06 7.99 2.70
N SER A 51 -16.58 7.30 1.66
CA SER A 51 -15.69 7.88 0.63
C SER A 51 -16.39 9.01 -0.12
N ALA A 52 -17.63 8.81 -0.53
CA ALA A 52 -18.45 9.85 -1.19
C ALA A 52 -18.71 11.03 -0.25
N THR A 53 -19.08 10.77 1.02
CA THR A 53 -19.21 11.81 2.05
C THR A 53 -17.92 12.62 2.18
N THR A 54 -16.76 11.97 2.15
CA THR A 54 -15.46 12.64 2.20
C THR A 54 -15.22 13.51 0.96
N ALA A 55 -15.57 13.05 -0.24
CA ALA A 55 -15.43 13.86 -1.47
C ALA A 55 -16.29 15.13 -1.39
N TRP A 56 -17.55 15.05 -0.99
CA TRP A 56 -18.41 16.22 -0.79
C TRP A 56 -17.96 17.10 0.37
N LEU A 57 -17.36 16.53 1.41
CA LEU A 57 -16.72 17.33 2.47
C LEU A 57 -15.57 18.15 1.91
N ILE A 58 -14.70 17.53 1.11
CA ILE A 58 -13.57 18.21 0.46
C ILE A 58 -14.07 19.35 -0.44
N GLU A 59 -15.13 19.09 -1.22
CA GLU A 59 -15.79 20.12 -2.02
C GLU A 59 -16.30 21.29 -1.17
N GLN A 60 -16.87 21.04 0.00
CA GLN A 60 -17.37 22.11 0.87
C GLN A 60 -16.26 22.92 1.56
N VAL A 61 -15.19 22.25 1.98
CA VAL A 61 -14.10 22.93 2.72
C VAL A 61 -13.02 23.49 1.82
N GLN A 62 -12.92 23.06 0.54
CA GLN A 62 -12.00 23.58 -0.49
C GLN A 62 -10.54 23.55 -0.05
N ARG A 63 -10.07 22.49 0.59
CA ARG A 63 -8.71 22.36 1.13
C ARG A 63 -7.99 21.15 0.56
N PRO A 64 -6.66 21.27 0.28
CA PRO A 64 -5.85 20.10 -0.01
C PRO A 64 -6.02 19.04 1.06
N THR A 65 -6.16 17.79 0.66
CA THR A 65 -6.54 16.73 1.60
C THR A 65 -5.61 15.53 1.49
N LEU A 66 -5.14 15.03 2.64
CA LEU A 66 -4.47 13.74 2.76
C LEU A 66 -5.45 12.72 3.30
N VAL A 67 -5.68 11.64 2.55
CA VAL A 67 -6.51 10.50 2.98
C VAL A 67 -5.57 9.32 3.30
N MET A 68 -5.55 8.89 4.55
CA MET A 68 -4.72 7.77 4.99
C MET A 68 -5.52 6.48 5.10
N ALA A 69 -4.99 5.40 4.50
CA ALA A 69 -5.53 4.05 4.58
C ALA A 69 -4.50 3.09 5.17
N HIS A 70 -4.93 2.03 5.84
CA HIS A 70 -4.05 1.11 6.55
C HIS A 70 -3.31 0.10 5.64
N ASN A 71 -3.70 -0.05 4.37
CA ASN A 71 -3.03 -0.92 3.40
C ASN A 71 -3.12 -0.40 1.96
N LYS A 72 -2.29 -0.96 1.06
CA LYS A 72 -2.21 -0.55 -0.35
C LYS A 72 -3.51 -0.79 -1.13
N THR A 73 -4.19 -1.92 -0.88
CA THR A 73 -5.42 -2.30 -1.58
C THR A 73 -6.55 -1.31 -1.30
N LEU A 74 -6.77 -0.97 -0.03
CA LEU A 74 -7.77 0.03 0.34
C LEU A 74 -7.38 1.42 -0.19
N ALA A 75 -6.10 1.79 -0.13
CA ALA A 75 -5.63 3.05 -0.68
C ALA A 75 -5.87 3.14 -2.20
N ALA A 76 -5.61 2.06 -2.96
CA ALA A 76 -5.89 2.01 -4.40
C ALA A 76 -7.40 2.14 -4.70
N GLN A 77 -8.23 1.43 -3.95
CA GLN A 77 -9.69 1.54 -4.07
C GLN A 77 -10.16 2.99 -3.83
N LEU A 78 -9.72 3.61 -2.73
CA LEU A 78 -10.08 4.99 -2.39
C LEU A 78 -9.59 5.98 -3.45
N ALA A 79 -8.36 5.81 -3.95
CA ALA A 79 -7.83 6.67 -5.01
C ALA A 79 -8.68 6.60 -6.28
N ASN A 80 -9.14 5.41 -6.67
CA ASN A 80 -10.03 5.25 -7.83
C ASN A 80 -11.41 5.86 -7.56
N GLU A 81 -12.00 5.63 -6.39
CA GLU A 81 -13.28 6.24 -6.01
C GLU A 81 -13.19 7.79 -6.03
N PHE A 82 -12.09 8.38 -5.54
CA PHE A 82 -11.90 9.83 -5.60
C PHE A 82 -11.64 10.34 -7.01
N ARG A 83 -10.93 9.60 -7.89
CA ARG A 83 -10.75 9.97 -9.30
C ARG A 83 -12.07 10.02 -10.06
N GLU A 84 -12.97 9.07 -9.77
CA GLU A 84 -14.33 9.08 -10.35
C GLU A 84 -15.14 10.27 -9.85
N LEU A 85 -15.06 10.59 -8.55
CA LEU A 85 -15.85 11.67 -7.93
C LEU A 85 -15.26 13.06 -8.17
N LEU A 86 -13.95 13.20 -8.37
CA LEU A 86 -13.22 14.46 -8.55
C LEU A 86 -12.40 14.44 -9.86
N PRO A 87 -13.02 14.19 -11.03
CA PRO A 87 -12.29 13.97 -12.30
C PRO A 87 -11.52 15.19 -12.79
N ASN A 88 -11.87 16.40 -12.33
CA ASN A 88 -11.25 17.66 -12.74
C ASN A 88 -10.13 18.11 -11.78
N ASN A 89 -9.89 17.40 -10.69
CA ASN A 89 -8.90 17.73 -9.66
C ASN A 89 -7.78 16.69 -9.63
N ALA A 90 -6.67 17.01 -8.97
CA ALA A 90 -5.56 16.08 -8.84
C ALA A 90 -5.86 15.06 -7.73
N VAL A 91 -6.00 13.80 -8.09
CA VAL A 91 -6.12 12.68 -7.16
C VAL A 91 -4.89 11.81 -7.27
N GLU A 92 -4.01 11.92 -6.30
CA GLU A 92 -2.71 11.31 -6.27
C GLU A 92 -2.67 10.07 -5.38
N TYR A 93 -1.72 9.17 -5.66
CA TYR A 93 -1.57 7.92 -4.94
C TYR A 93 -0.14 7.76 -4.42
N PHE A 94 0.02 7.68 -3.09
CA PHE A 94 1.32 7.66 -2.43
C PHE A 94 1.46 6.48 -1.47
N VAL A 95 2.03 5.39 -1.97
CA VAL A 95 2.27 4.17 -1.18
C VAL A 95 3.74 3.74 -1.29
N SER A 96 4.13 2.68 -0.60
CA SER A 96 5.46 2.10 -0.78
C SER A 96 5.64 1.61 -2.22
N TYR A 97 6.70 2.07 -2.88
CA TYR A 97 7.03 1.71 -4.26
C TYR A 97 7.74 0.35 -4.41
N TYR A 98 7.91 -0.37 -3.29
CA TYR A 98 8.46 -1.71 -3.31
C TYR A 98 7.36 -2.75 -3.49
N ASP A 99 7.46 -3.60 -4.52
CA ASP A 99 6.64 -4.81 -4.67
C ASP A 99 7.11 -5.88 -3.71
N TYR A 100 8.43 -6.01 -3.60
CA TYR A 100 9.10 -6.83 -2.60
C TYR A 100 10.10 -5.97 -1.84
N TYR A 101 10.08 -6.05 -0.52
CA TYR A 101 11.00 -5.33 0.33
C TYR A 101 11.50 -6.20 1.47
N GLN A 102 12.77 -6.55 1.39
CA GLN A 102 13.52 -7.14 2.51
C GLN A 102 14.43 -6.04 3.07
N PRO A 103 14.13 -5.49 4.25
CA PRO A 103 15.00 -4.50 4.85
C PRO A 103 16.33 -5.11 5.24
N GLU A 104 17.38 -4.30 5.14
CA GLU A 104 18.68 -4.63 5.71
C GLU A 104 18.54 -4.96 7.19
N ALA A 105 19.09 -6.09 7.62
CA ALA A 105 19.01 -6.54 9.01
C ALA A 105 20.24 -7.36 9.39
N TYR A 106 20.50 -7.46 10.68
CA TYR A 106 21.53 -8.33 11.22
C TYR A 106 20.99 -9.18 12.36
N VAL A 107 21.28 -10.48 12.31
CA VAL A 107 20.90 -11.46 13.32
C VAL A 107 22.14 -11.86 14.12
N PRO A 108 22.39 -11.27 15.31
CA PRO A 108 23.63 -11.52 16.07
C PRO A 108 23.82 -12.98 16.49
N GLN A 109 22.72 -13.73 16.72
CA GLN A 109 22.79 -15.12 17.18
C GLN A 109 23.40 -16.05 16.14
N THR A 110 23.23 -15.75 14.85
CA THR A 110 23.72 -16.56 13.74
C THR A 110 24.83 -15.88 12.93
N ASP A 111 25.27 -14.69 13.36
CA ASP A 111 26.20 -13.80 12.61
C ASP A 111 25.78 -13.66 11.14
N THR A 112 24.46 -13.49 10.91
CA THR A 112 23.88 -13.41 9.58
C THR A 112 23.50 -11.98 9.24
N PHE A 113 24.17 -11.41 8.25
CA PHE A 113 23.79 -10.14 7.66
C PHE A 113 22.81 -10.40 6.50
N ILE A 114 21.66 -9.79 6.59
CA ILE A 114 20.61 -9.81 5.55
C ILE A 114 20.76 -8.50 4.77
N GLU A 115 21.20 -8.61 3.54
CA GLU A 115 21.33 -7.47 2.65
C GLU A 115 19.94 -6.94 2.25
N LYS A 116 19.84 -5.60 2.06
CA LYS A 116 18.61 -5.00 1.52
C LYS A 116 18.35 -5.59 0.13
N ASP A 117 17.22 -6.23 -0.02
CA ASP A 117 16.70 -6.68 -1.31
C ASP A 117 15.34 -6.03 -1.58
N SER A 118 15.17 -5.49 -2.75
CA SER A 118 13.94 -4.80 -3.12
C SER A 118 13.72 -4.79 -4.62
N SER A 119 12.49 -5.02 -5.02
CA SER A 119 12.03 -4.73 -6.38
C SER A 119 11.20 -3.45 -6.36
N VAL A 120 11.59 -2.50 -7.19
CA VAL A 120 10.92 -1.21 -7.33
C VAL A 120 9.87 -1.31 -8.44
N ASN A 121 8.65 -0.87 -8.14
CA ASN A 121 7.61 -0.70 -9.14
C ASN A 121 7.74 0.69 -9.75
N ALA A 122 8.13 0.74 -11.02
CA ALA A 122 8.37 1.99 -11.74
C ALA A 122 7.11 2.87 -11.86
N GLU A 123 5.93 2.26 -11.91
CA GLU A 123 4.67 3.02 -11.98
C GLU A 123 4.32 3.63 -10.63
N VAL A 124 4.48 2.88 -9.54
CA VAL A 124 4.26 3.43 -8.18
C VAL A 124 5.29 4.52 -7.86
N GLU A 125 6.54 4.37 -8.33
CA GLU A 125 7.56 5.41 -8.20
C GLU A 125 7.14 6.69 -8.94
N ARG A 126 6.64 6.57 -10.18
CA ARG A 126 6.07 7.68 -10.94
C ARG A 126 4.96 8.39 -10.18
N LEU A 127 4.00 7.65 -9.64
CA LEU A 127 2.88 8.21 -8.87
C LEU A 127 3.34 8.95 -7.61
N ARG A 128 4.41 8.50 -6.96
CA ARG A 128 5.01 9.21 -5.81
C ARG A 128 5.62 10.54 -6.23
N HIS A 129 6.34 10.59 -7.35
CA HIS A 129 6.88 11.83 -7.89
C HIS A 129 5.76 12.76 -8.39
N SER A 130 4.71 12.22 -9.03
CA SER A 130 3.51 12.97 -9.39
C SER A 130 2.87 13.63 -8.17
N THR A 131 2.75 12.89 -7.07
CA THR A 131 2.19 13.41 -5.81
C THR A 131 2.96 14.62 -5.30
N THR A 132 4.28 14.53 -5.18
CA THR A 132 5.11 15.65 -4.69
C THR A 132 5.07 16.85 -5.63
N ASN A 133 5.06 16.61 -6.94
CA ASN A 133 4.90 17.64 -7.95
C ASN A 133 3.54 18.36 -7.82
N SER A 134 2.44 17.60 -7.76
CA SER A 134 1.10 18.17 -7.61
C SER A 134 0.96 19.01 -6.34
N LEU A 135 1.49 18.53 -5.21
CA LEU A 135 1.45 19.27 -3.94
C LEU A 135 2.22 20.59 -3.99
N LEU A 136 3.31 20.67 -4.77
CA LEU A 136 4.10 21.89 -4.90
C LEU A 136 3.53 22.87 -5.93
N SER A 137 2.77 22.38 -6.92
CA SER A 137 2.27 23.18 -8.03
C SER A 137 0.79 23.54 -7.97
N ARG A 138 -0.02 22.84 -7.18
CA ARG A 138 -1.50 22.95 -7.12
C ARG A 138 -2.01 23.00 -5.69
N ARG A 139 -3.24 23.50 -5.52
CA ARG A 139 -3.97 23.44 -4.24
C ARG A 139 -5.12 22.45 -4.27
N ASP A 140 -5.64 22.12 -5.43
CA ASP A 140 -6.76 21.19 -5.62
C ASP A 140 -6.28 19.72 -5.68
N VAL A 141 -5.59 19.27 -4.63
CA VAL A 141 -4.95 17.96 -4.56
C VAL A 141 -5.54 17.13 -3.44
N VAL A 142 -5.98 15.91 -3.78
CA VAL A 142 -6.30 14.85 -2.83
C VAL A 142 -5.23 13.77 -2.95
N VAL A 143 -4.50 13.51 -1.89
CA VAL A 143 -3.51 12.42 -1.85
C VAL A 143 -4.08 11.27 -1.05
N VAL A 144 -4.15 10.08 -1.66
CA VAL A 144 -4.48 8.85 -0.94
C VAL A 144 -3.20 8.10 -0.64
N SER A 145 -2.92 7.86 0.63
CA SER A 145 -1.67 7.26 1.08
C SER A 145 -1.88 6.16 2.11
N THR A 146 -0.86 5.32 2.25
CA THR A 146 -0.70 4.46 3.44
C THR A 146 0.22 5.16 4.45
N VAL A 147 0.61 4.46 5.52
CA VAL A 147 1.63 4.96 6.47
C VAL A 147 2.98 5.32 5.81
N SER A 148 3.14 5.08 4.51
CA SER A 148 4.32 5.53 3.74
C SER A 148 4.52 7.05 3.79
N CYS A 149 3.46 7.83 4.02
CA CYS A 149 3.53 9.29 4.12
C CYS A 149 4.29 9.81 5.34
N ILE A 150 4.51 9.00 6.38
CA ILE A 150 5.28 9.38 7.58
C ILE A 150 6.74 8.95 7.52
N TYR A 151 7.18 8.32 6.42
CA TYR A 151 8.58 7.96 6.21
C TYR A 151 9.36 9.10 5.55
N GLY A 152 10.69 9.09 5.80
CA GLY A 152 11.58 10.11 5.29
C GLY A 152 11.55 10.27 3.77
N LEU A 153 11.45 11.52 3.34
CA LEU A 153 11.68 12.01 1.98
C LEU A 153 12.78 13.08 2.02
N GLY A 154 13.24 13.53 0.86
CA GLY A 154 14.10 14.72 0.78
C GLY A 154 13.35 15.99 1.20
N ALA A 155 14.11 17.04 1.54
CA ALA A 155 13.54 18.33 1.93
C ALA A 155 12.79 18.99 0.76
N PRO A 156 11.55 19.47 0.95
CA PRO A 156 10.78 20.15 -0.10
C PRO A 156 11.51 21.36 -0.69
N GLU A 157 12.24 22.10 0.14
CA GLU A 157 13.00 23.28 -0.28
C GLU A 157 14.12 22.94 -1.25
N GLU A 158 14.86 21.85 -1.00
CA GLU A 158 15.93 21.38 -1.90
C GLU A 158 15.34 20.85 -3.21
N TYR A 159 14.21 20.16 -3.14
CA TYR A 159 13.50 19.67 -4.31
C TYR A 159 13.01 20.81 -5.21
N LEU A 160 12.45 21.88 -4.61
CA LEU A 160 12.06 23.10 -5.33
C LEU A 160 13.26 23.88 -5.85
N ARG A 161 14.37 23.97 -5.11
CA ARG A 161 15.59 24.65 -5.54
C ARG A 161 16.19 24.01 -6.79
N ALA A 162 16.12 22.69 -6.88
CA ALA A 162 16.65 21.95 -8.02
C ALA A 162 15.73 21.98 -9.25
N MET A 163 14.46 22.40 -9.12
CA MET A 163 13.51 22.51 -10.22
C MET A 163 13.98 23.50 -11.29
N VAL A 164 13.75 23.17 -12.55
CA VAL A 164 13.94 24.06 -13.70
C VAL A 164 12.59 24.53 -14.20
N ALA A 165 12.35 25.84 -14.18
CA ALA A 165 11.18 26.42 -14.84
C ALA A 165 11.59 26.88 -16.25
N LEU A 166 10.94 26.37 -17.28
CA LEU A 166 11.17 26.72 -18.67
C LEU A 166 9.99 27.54 -19.19
N GLN A 167 10.26 28.62 -19.88
CA GLN A 167 9.24 29.48 -20.50
C GLN A 167 9.68 29.86 -21.91
N VAL A 168 8.74 29.88 -22.84
CA VAL A 168 8.99 30.32 -24.22
C VAL A 168 9.44 31.79 -24.23
N GLY A 169 10.51 32.07 -24.97
CA GLY A 169 11.15 33.40 -25.04
C GLY A 169 12.18 33.66 -23.96
N GLU A 170 12.36 32.80 -22.96
CA GLU A 170 13.45 32.90 -21.99
C GLU A 170 14.78 32.42 -22.57
N ARG A 171 15.87 32.99 -22.04
CA ARG A 171 17.23 32.61 -22.45
C ARG A 171 17.81 31.56 -21.54
N TYR A 172 18.23 30.45 -22.16
CA TYR A 172 18.90 29.35 -21.51
C TYR A 172 20.09 28.85 -22.35
N ASP A 173 21.29 28.88 -21.76
CA ASP A 173 22.42 28.17 -22.34
C ASP A 173 22.16 26.70 -22.41
N ARG A 174 22.19 26.10 -23.61
CA ARG A 174 21.87 24.66 -23.83
C ARG A 174 22.72 23.75 -22.96
N ASP A 175 24.02 23.99 -22.89
CA ASP A 175 24.95 23.14 -22.18
C ASP A 175 24.80 23.29 -20.65
N ALA A 176 24.39 24.49 -20.20
CA ALA A 176 24.02 24.71 -18.80
C ALA A 176 22.75 23.94 -18.45
N LEU A 177 21.73 23.91 -19.32
CA LEU A 177 20.50 23.15 -19.13
C LEU A 177 20.75 21.66 -19.09
N ILE A 178 21.61 21.13 -19.96
CA ILE A 178 22.04 19.72 -19.94
C ILE A 178 22.72 19.37 -18.61
N ARG A 179 23.64 20.21 -18.14
CA ARG A 179 24.30 19.99 -16.83
C ARG A 179 23.30 20.03 -15.69
N GLN A 180 22.29 20.88 -15.77
CA GLN A 180 21.25 20.99 -14.75
C GLN A 180 20.39 19.73 -14.72
N PHE A 181 19.99 19.17 -15.87
CA PHE A 181 19.26 17.89 -15.92
C PHE A 181 20.08 16.74 -15.32
N ILE A 182 21.39 16.67 -15.59
CA ILE A 182 22.27 15.68 -14.96
C ILE A 182 22.32 15.87 -13.43
N ALA A 183 22.44 17.11 -12.96
CA ALA A 183 22.42 17.43 -11.53
C ALA A 183 21.08 17.07 -10.86
N MET A 184 19.97 17.12 -11.61
CA MET A 184 18.64 16.69 -11.20
C MET A 184 18.45 15.15 -11.26
N GLN A 185 19.51 14.39 -11.51
CA GLN A 185 19.54 12.92 -11.60
C GLN A 185 18.81 12.35 -12.83
N TYR A 186 18.63 13.14 -13.90
CA TYR A 186 18.23 12.61 -15.21
C TYR A 186 19.45 12.05 -15.95
N ASN A 187 19.25 10.95 -16.67
CA ASN A 187 20.31 10.32 -17.45
C ASN A 187 20.23 10.73 -18.91
N ARG A 188 21.38 11.10 -19.50
CA ARG A 188 21.44 11.29 -20.95
C ARG A 188 21.48 9.93 -21.64
N ASN A 189 20.48 9.65 -22.45
CA ASN A 189 20.43 8.46 -23.28
C ASN A 189 19.78 8.78 -24.63
N ASP A 190 20.63 8.85 -25.68
CA ASP A 190 20.19 9.18 -27.02
C ASP A 190 19.59 7.97 -27.78
N VAL A 191 19.73 6.76 -27.23
CA VAL A 191 19.27 5.48 -27.82
C VAL A 191 17.99 4.98 -27.16
N ASP A 192 18.01 4.81 -25.83
CA ASP A 192 16.85 4.38 -25.05
C ASP A 192 16.20 5.59 -24.41
N PHE A 193 15.10 6.04 -25.02
CA PHE A 193 14.35 7.20 -24.55
C PHE A 193 13.19 6.72 -23.69
N SER A 194 13.50 6.47 -22.44
CA SER A 194 12.58 6.02 -21.41
C SER A 194 12.45 7.04 -20.28
N ARG A 195 11.56 6.81 -19.34
CA ARG A 195 11.27 7.67 -18.19
C ARG A 195 12.56 7.94 -17.38
N GLY A 196 12.79 9.20 -16.99
CA GLY A 196 14.01 9.64 -16.30
C GLY A 196 15.21 9.85 -17.21
N ASN A 197 15.03 9.71 -18.53
CA ASN A 197 16.06 9.97 -19.51
C ASN A 197 15.76 11.24 -20.32
N PHE A 198 16.82 11.88 -20.79
CA PHE A 198 16.75 12.93 -21.79
C PHE A 198 17.71 12.65 -22.97
N ARG A 199 17.38 13.16 -24.11
CA ARG A 199 18.22 13.09 -25.31
C ARG A 199 18.39 14.45 -25.97
N VAL A 200 19.48 14.62 -26.71
CA VAL A 200 19.85 15.89 -27.35
C VAL A 200 20.12 15.67 -28.83
N ARG A 201 19.44 16.41 -29.67
CA ARG A 201 19.61 16.37 -31.13
C ARG A 201 19.70 17.79 -31.68
N GLY A 202 20.93 18.27 -31.91
CA GLY A 202 21.17 19.63 -32.32
C GLY A 202 20.71 20.63 -31.23
N ASP A 203 19.82 21.55 -31.58
CA ASP A 203 19.25 22.55 -30.67
C ASP A 203 17.94 22.08 -29.99
N THR A 204 17.60 20.81 -30.14
CA THR A 204 16.43 20.21 -29.51
C THR A 204 16.84 19.29 -28.37
N ILE A 205 16.21 19.49 -27.21
CA ILE A 205 16.32 18.61 -26.05
C ILE A 205 14.94 17.98 -25.82
N GLU A 206 14.92 16.67 -25.64
CA GLU A 206 13.70 15.95 -25.27
C GLU A 206 13.95 15.21 -23.95
N ILE A 207 13.02 15.32 -23.01
CA ILE A 207 13.09 14.71 -21.68
C ILE A 207 11.77 14.03 -21.34
N ILE A 208 11.83 12.83 -20.75
CA ILE A 208 10.65 12.21 -20.14
C ILE A 208 10.77 12.34 -18.62
N PRO A 209 10.03 13.28 -18.00
CA PRO A 209 10.04 13.43 -16.55
C PRO A 209 9.63 12.14 -15.85
N VAL A 210 10.18 11.89 -14.65
CA VAL A 210 9.89 10.66 -13.89
C VAL A 210 8.43 10.56 -13.43
N TYR A 211 7.74 11.69 -13.36
CA TYR A 211 6.35 11.82 -12.90
C TYR A 211 5.33 11.91 -14.05
N GLU A 212 5.79 11.93 -15.31
CA GLU A 212 4.93 12.09 -16.50
C GLU A 212 4.95 10.84 -17.39
N GLU A 213 3.90 10.69 -18.18
CA GLU A 213 3.82 9.69 -19.25
C GLU A 213 4.25 10.27 -20.60
N HIS A 214 4.27 11.59 -20.72
CA HIS A 214 4.59 12.33 -21.93
C HIS A 214 6.01 12.87 -21.89
N ALA A 215 6.61 12.99 -23.08
CA ALA A 215 7.90 13.65 -23.24
C ALA A 215 7.69 15.15 -23.41
N ILE A 216 8.63 15.93 -22.89
CA ILE A 216 8.71 17.36 -23.13
C ILE A 216 9.83 17.62 -24.14
N ARG A 217 9.50 18.30 -25.24
CA ARG A 217 10.47 18.78 -26.23
C ARG A 217 10.71 20.26 -26.02
N ILE A 218 11.98 20.62 -25.95
CA ILE A 218 12.49 21.97 -25.79
C ILE A 218 13.24 22.30 -27.07
N GLU A 219 12.72 23.25 -27.85
CA GLU A 219 13.38 23.75 -29.07
C GLU A 219 14.06 25.07 -28.77
N LEU A 220 15.37 25.13 -29.03
CA LEU A 220 16.19 26.28 -28.78
C LEU A 220 16.57 26.93 -30.13
N PHE A 221 16.58 28.25 -30.17
CA PHE A 221 17.21 29.02 -31.23
C PHE A 221 18.35 29.86 -30.62
N GLY A 222 19.57 29.36 -30.77
CA GLY A 222 20.71 29.87 -30.02
C GLY A 222 20.58 29.59 -28.52
N ASP A 223 20.43 30.65 -27.73
CA ASP A 223 20.22 30.62 -26.28
C ASP A 223 18.76 30.92 -25.84
N GLU A 224 17.84 31.06 -26.79
CA GLU A 224 16.43 31.34 -26.51
C GLU A 224 15.55 30.12 -26.70
N ILE A 225 14.61 29.87 -25.80
CA ILE A 225 13.58 28.84 -25.95
C ILE A 225 12.55 29.32 -26.97
N GLU A 226 12.59 28.72 -28.17
CA GLU A 226 11.68 29.07 -29.26
C GLU A 226 10.30 28.43 -29.06
N ALA A 227 10.28 27.17 -28.61
CA ALA A 227 9.04 26.43 -28.39
C ALA A 227 9.19 25.31 -27.36
N LEU A 228 8.06 24.98 -26.70
CA LEU A 228 7.91 23.87 -25.79
C LEU A 228 6.73 23.03 -26.25
N TYR A 229 6.88 21.69 -26.25
CA TYR A 229 5.83 20.77 -26.64
C TYR A 229 5.74 19.58 -25.68
N SER A 230 4.52 19.14 -25.42
CA SER A 230 4.24 17.80 -24.87
C SER A 230 4.08 16.81 -26.01
N LEU A 231 4.76 15.66 -25.93
CA LEU A 231 4.81 14.65 -26.99
C LEU A 231 4.46 13.27 -26.47
N HIS A 232 3.90 12.46 -27.36
CA HIS A 232 3.81 11.04 -27.13
C HIS A 232 5.21 10.39 -27.28
N PRO A 233 5.76 9.71 -26.25
CA PRO A 233 7.16 9.29 -26.22
C PRO A 233 7.54 8.28 -27.30
N LEU A 234 6.60 7.40 -27.75
CA LEU A 234 6.85 6.39 -28.77
C LEU A 234 6.69 6.93 -30.19
N THR A 235 5.63 7.70 -30.45
CA THR A 235 5.32 8.18 -31.81
C THR A 235 5.99 9.52 -32.13
N GLY A 236 6.35 10.31 -31.12
CA GLY A 236 6.85 11.66 -31.25
C GLY A 236 5.78 12.68 -31.68
N GLU A 237 4.50 12.27 -31.69
CA GLU A 237 3.37 13.12 -32.02
C GLU A 237 3.20 14.23 -30.99
N VAL A 238 2.98 15.46 -31.45
CA VAL A 238 2.72 16.62 -30.59
C VAL A 238 1.31 16.51 -30.04
N ILE A 239 1.22 16.43 -28.70
CA ILE A 239 -0.05 16.42 -27.98
C ILE A 239 -0.50 17.86 -27.73
N GLU A 240 0.41 18.68 -27.23
CA GLU A 240 0.13 20.06 -26.83
C GLU A 240 1.34 20.97 -27.03
N LYS A 241 1.11 22.23 -27.38
CA LYS A 241 2.11 23.29 -27.32
C LYS A 241 2.00 23.99 -25.98
N LEU A 242 3.13 24.12 -25.27
CA LEU A 242 3.20 24.69 -23.94
C LEU A 242 3.82 26.09 -23.98
N ASP A 243 3.32 27.00 -23.15
CA ASP A 243 3.94 28.33 -22.95
C ASP A 243 5.04 28.26 -21.89
N SER A 244 4.88 27.39 -20.88
CA SER A 244 5.86 27.15 -19.83
C SER A 244 5.70 25.74 -19.26
N VAL A 245 6.80 25.20 -18.71
CA VAL A 245 6.79 23.90 -18.02
C VAL A 245 7.82 23.86 -16.90
N PRO A 246 7.45 23.48 -15.67
CA PRO A 246 8.40 23.15 -14.62
C PRO A 246 8.91 21.72 -14.81
N ILE A 247 10.22 21.52 -14.73
CA ILE A 247 10.84 20.19 -14.69
C ILE A 247 11.36 19.97 -13.28
N PHE A 248 10.82 18.97 -12.58
CA PHE A 248 11.23 18.58 -11.24
C PHE A 248 12.31 17.51 -11.27
N PRO A 249 13.11 17.36 -10.20
CA PRO A 249 14.14 16.35 -10.12
C PRO A 249 13.65 14.90 -10.28
N ALA A 250 14.52 14.04 -10.79
CA ALA A 250 14.24 12.60 -10.95
C ALA A 250 14.38 11.79 -9.65
N SER A 251 14.77 12.41 -8.55
CA SER A 251 14.87 11.79 -7.23
C SER A 251 14.39 12.76 -6.15
N HIS A 252 13.79 12.24 -5.09
CA HIS A 252 13.44 13.04 -3.91
C HIS A 252 14.67 13.44 -3.07
N TYR A 253 15.81 12.74 -3.22
CA TYR A 253 17.08 13.03 -2.57
C TYR A 253 18.05 13.71 -3.54
N VAL A 254 17.67 14.88 -4.04
CA VAL A 254 18.57 15.71 -4.85
C VAL A 254 19.16 16.78 -3.96
N ALA A 255 20.48 16.86 -3.95
CA ALA A 255 21.20 17.86 -3.19
C ALA A 255 22.19 18.61 -4.08
N GLY A 256 22.29 19.91 -3.91
CA GLY A 256 23.30 20.71 -4.57
C GLY A 256 24.71 20.28 -4.18
N THR A 257 25.71 20.59 -5.02
CA THR A 257 27.10 20.22 -4.77
C THR A 257 27.63 20.72 -3.42
N ASP A 258 27.17 21.89 -2.98
CA ASP A 258 27.50 22.48 -1.67
C ASP A 258 26.94 21.65 -0.51
N VAL A 259 25.74 21.15 -0.63
CA VAL A 259 25.09 20.26 0.34
C VAL A 259 25.83 18.93 0.44
N VAL A 260 26.19 18.32 -0.71
CA VAL A 260 26.94 17.07 -0.76
C VAL A 260 28.32 17.23 -0.11
N GLN A 261 29.05 18.32 -0.41
CA GLN A 261 30.37 18.58 0.19
C GLN A 261 30.28 18.78 1.71
N ARG A 262 29.29 19.51 2.17
CA ARG A 262 29.03 19.65 3.62
C ARG A 262 28.74 18.29 4.27
N ALA A 263 27.87 17.49 3.64
CA ALA A 263 27.49 16.17 4.13
C ALA A 263 28.70 15.24 4.23
N ILE A 264 29.57 15.19 3.23
CA ILE A 264 30.83 14.41 3.22
C ILE A 264 31.65 14.75 4.47
N GLY A 265 31.92 16.05 4.72
CA GLY A 265 32.72 16.46 5.88
C GLY A 265 32.09 16.07 7.24
N THR A 266 30.77 16.16 7.35
CA THR A 266 30.06 15.77 8.59
C THR A 266 29.95 14.26 8.77
N ILE A 267 29.84 13.47 7.69
CA ILE A 267 29.90 12.02 7.71
C ILE A 267 31.30 11.52 8.12
N GLU A 268 32.36 12.11 7.57
CA GLU A 268 33.74 11.80 7.93
C GLU A 268 34.00 12.04 9.43
N ALA A 269 33.54 13.17 9.96
CA ALA A 269 33.67 13.49 11.38
C ALA A 269 32.94 12.48 12.27
N GLU A 270 31.69 12.11 11.92
CA GLU A 270 30.93 11.09 12.66
C GLU A 270 31.61 9.70 12.57
N LEU A 271 32.15 9.36 11.40
CA LEU A 271 32.89 8.10 11.21
C LEU A 271 34.09 8.02 12.14
N GLU A 272 34.94 9.04 12.18
CA GLU A 272 36.12 9.08 13.04
C GLU A 272 35.76 8.95 14.53
N GLU A 273 34.73 9.68 14.97
CA GLU A 273 34.23 9.60 16.34
C GLU A 273 33.75 8.19 16.68
N ARG A 274 32.94 7.58 15.80
CA ARG A 274 32.38 6.24 16.01
C ARG A 274 33.45 5.16 15.97
N LEU A 275 34.43 5.26 15.09
CA LEU A 275 35.56 4.33 15.03
C LEU A 275 36.38 4.36 16.32
N ALA A 276 36.72 5.56 16.83
CA ALA A 276 37.42 5.71 18.09
C ALA A 276 36.63 5.13 19.29
N GLU A 277 35.31 5.22 19.26
CA GLU A 277 34.44 4.60 20.27
C GLU A 277 34.47 3.08 20.21
N LEU A 278 34.28 2.49 19.00
CA LEU A 278 34.30 1.05 18.80
C LEU A 278 35.66 0.43 19.15
N GLU A 279 36.75 1.09 18.79
CA GLU A 279 38.12 0.66 19.14
C GLU A 279 38.35 0.68 20.64
N ARG A 280 37.89 1.73 21.36
CA ARG A 280 37.95 1.78 22.82
C ARG A 280 37.15 0.67 23.51
N GLN A 281 36.06 0.24 22.90
CA GLN A 281 35.22 -0.87 23.35
C GLN A 281 35.79 -2.25 22.97
N GLY A 282 36.91 -2.32 22.21
CA GLY A 282 37.50 -3.57 21.72
C GLY A 282 36.73 -4.22 20.54
N LYS A 283 35.77 -3.50 19.94
CA LYS A 283 34.95 -3.95 18.80
C LYS A 283 35.67 -3.69 17.48
N LEU A 284 36.79 -4.37 17.26
CA LEU A 284 37.67 -4.12 16.10
C LEU A 284 37.05 -4.56 14.78
N LEU A 285 36.24 -5.63 14.79
CA LEU A 285 35.55 -6.14 13.59
C LEU A 285 34.48 -5.15 13.14
N GLU A 286 33.68 -4.63 14.10
CA GLU A 286 32.65 -3.63 13.84
C GLU A 286 33.27 -2.33 13.32
N ALA A 287 34.39 -1.90 13.89
CA ALA A 287 35.11 -0.73 13.42
C ALA A 287 35.61 -0.89 11.98
N GLN A 288 36.16 -2.07 11.64
CA GLN A 288 36.60 -2.36 10.28
C GLN A 288 35.45 -2.38 9.26
N ARG A 289 34.33 -3.05 9.61
CA ARG A 289 33.11 -3.08 8.77
C ARG A 289 32.60 -1.67 8.47
N LEU A 290 32.46 -0.86 9.52
CA LEU A 290 31.97 0.51 9.41
C LEU A 290 32.89 1.37 8.55
N ARG A 291 34.22 1.29 8.76
CA ARG A 291 35.21 2.02 7.98
C ARG A 291 35.11 1.69 6.50
N MET A 292 35.15 0.40 6.16
CA MET A 292 35.10 -0.04 4.75
C MET A 292 33.83 0.43 4.06
N ARG A 293 32.67 0.25 4.69
CA ARG A 293 31.39 0.63 4.09
C ARG A 293 31.28 2.13 3.92
N THR A 294 31.54 2.90 4.96
CA THR A 294 31.35 4.35 4.92
C THR A 294 32.36 5.01 3.99
N THR A 295 33.62 4.56 3.94
CA THR A 295 34.61 5.08 2.99
C THR A 295 34.17 4.84 1.54
N PHE A 296 33.67 3.66 1.22
CA PHE A 296 33.12 3.38 -0.12
C PHE A 296 31.93 4.29 -0.46
N ASP A 297 30.97 4.48 0.47
CA ASP A 297 29.83 5.34 0.26
C ASP A 297 30.26 6.80 0.07
N LEU A 298 31.29 7.28 0.79
CA LEU A 298 31.87 8.61 0.65
C LEU A 298 32.53 8.82 -0.72
N GLU A 299 33.27 7.83 -1.22
CA GLU A 299 33.87 7.88 -2.57
C GLU A 299 32.78 8.00 -3.64
N MET A 300 31.68 7.25 -3.52
CA MET A 300 30.56 7.32 -4.44
C MET A 300 29.87 8.70 -4.38
N LEU A 301 29.63 9.24 -3.17
CA LEU A 301 29.07 10.57 -3.00
C LEU A 301 29.94 11.66 -3.62
N GLN A 302 31.27 11.55 -3.48
CA GLN A 302 32.22 12.52 -4.02
C GLN A 302 32.29 12.47 -5.55
N GLN A 303 32.23 11.29 -6.15
CA GLN A 303 32.39 11.10 -7.59
C GLN A 303 31.07 11.29 -8.36
N LEU A 304 29.97 10.75 -7.82
CA LEU A 304 28.68 10.68 -8.51
C LEU A 304 27.58 11.56 -7.88
N GLY A 305 27.84 12.12 -6.70
CA GLY A 305 26.80 12.84 -5.92
C GLY A 305 25.74 11.93 -5.32
N PHE A 306 25.92 10.60 -5.40
CA PHE A 306 24.96 9.61 -4.95
C PHE A 306 25.67 8.32 -4.50
N CYS A 307 25.09 7.62 -3.51
CA CYS A 307 25.49 6.27 -3.12
C CYS A 307 24.28 5.38 -2.84
N SER A 308 24.48 4.06 -2.94
CA SER A 308 23.43 3.10 -2.57
C SER A 308 23.13 3.17 -1.07
N GLY A 309 21.88 3.44 -0.71
CA GLY A 309 21.48 3.65 0.69
C GLY A 309 21.73 5.07 1.19
N ILE A 310 21.77 6.07 0.29
CA ILE A 310 21.95 7.50 0.61
C ILE A 310 20.97 7.97 1.71
N GLU A 311 19.81 7.35 1.80
CA GLU A 311 18.81 7.63 2.84
C GLU A 311 19.36 7.45 4.27
N ASN A 312 20.35 6.58 4.47
CA ASN A 312 21.00 6.42 5.78
C ASN A 312 21.87 7.62 6.21
N TYR A 313 22.19 8.49 5.26
CA TYR A 313 22.90 9.75 5.48
C TYR A 313 21.97 10.97 5.40
N SER A 314 20.65 10.78 5.38
CA SER A 314 19.66 11.87 5.21
C SER A 314 19.84 13.00 6.23
N ARG A 315 20.19 12.68 7.49
CA ARG A 315 20.49 13.70 8.53
C ARG A 315 21.57 14.67 8.09
N HIS A 316 22.67 14.17 7.51
CA HIS A 316 23.77 14.98 7.01
C HIS A 316 23.41 15.76 5.76
N MET A 317 22.64 15.15 4.86
CA MET A 317 22.15 15.80 3.64
C MET A 317 21.23 16.98 3.99
N ASP A 318 20.29 16.77 4.88
CA ASP A 318 19.33 17.80 5.31
C ASP A 318 19.95 18.82 6.31
N GLY A 319 21.10 18.48 6.93
CA GLY A 319 21.74 19.31 7.97
C GLY A 319 20.99 19.33 9.29
N ARG A 320 20.18 18.30 9.58
CA ARG A 320 19.42 18.16 10.81
C ARG A 320 20.31 17.80 11.99
N ALA A 321 19.89 18.22 13.19
CA ALA A 321 20.51 17.76 14.44
C ALA A 321 20.18 16.28 14.72
N ALA A 322 20.98 15.65 15.58
CA ALA A 322 20.74 14.26 15.99
C ALA A 322 19.37 14.14 16.70
N GLY A 323 18.57 13.16 16.27
CA GLY A 323 17.24 12.91 16.79
C GLY A 323 16.11 13.76 16.20
N GLU A 324 16.41 14.75 15.40
CA GLU A 324 15.38 15.51 14.68
C GLU A 324 14.64 14.62 13.65
N PRO A 325 13.30 14.81 13.53
CA PRO A 325 12.51 14.03 12.58
C PRO A 325 12.89 14.35 11.13
N PRO A 326 12.82 13.36 10.21
CA PRO A 326 13.06 13.61 8.79
C PRO A 326 11.92 14.41 8.17
N HIS A 327 12.20 15.04 7.03
CA HIS A 327 11.14 15.53 6.15
C HIS A 327 10.35 14.36 5.59
N THR A 328 9.04 14.53 5.46
CA THR A 328 8.10 13.51 5.01
C THR A 328 7.14 14.08 3.98
N LEU A 329 6.21 13.29 3.47
CA LEU A 329 5.18 13.81 2.57
C LEU A 329 4.35 14.94 3.19
N LEU A 330 4.19 14.94 4.52
CA LEU A 330 3.43 15.98 5.24
C LEU A 330 4.05 17.37 5.05
N ASP A 331 5.36 17.45 4.90
CA ASP A 331 6.09 18.71 4.72
C ASP A 331 5.92 19.31 3.30
N PHE A 332 5.36 18.55 2.35
CA PHE A 332 5.02 19.02 1.00
C PHE A 332 3.63 19.66 0.93
N PHE A 333 2.78 19.38 1.90
CA PHE A 333 1.44 19.98 1.99
C PHE A 333 1.52 21.45 2.43
N PRO A 334 0.54 22.28 2.05
CA PRO A 334 0.35 23.58 2.69
C PRO A 334 -0.16 23.40 4.12
N ASP A 335 0.10 24.39 4.99
CA ASP A 335 -0.20 24.32 6.44
C ASP A 335 -1.69 24.08 6.75
N ASP A 336 -2.58 24.43 5.85
CA ASP A 336 -4.03 24.35 6.01
C ASP A 336 -4.66 23.06 5.43
N PHE A 337 -3.88 22.04 5.14
CA PHE A 337 -4.42 20.80 4.61
C PHE A 337 -5.32 20.08 5.62
N LEU A 338 -6.28 19.32 5.09
CA LEU A 338 -7.15 18.45 5.88
C LEU A 338 -6.59 17.02 5.90
N LEU A 339 -6.51 16.42 7.08
CA LEU A 339 -6.20 15.01 7.22
C LEU A 339 -7.48 14.20 7.38
N VAL A 340 -7.63 13.12 6.60
CA VAL A 340 -8.70 12.13 6.73
C VAL A 340 -8.05 10.78 6.99
N ILE A 341 -8.40 10.13 8.10
CA ILE A 341 -7.87 8.82 8.47
C ILE A 341 -8.97 7.78 8.31
N ASP A 342 -8.89 6.99 7.25
CA ASP A 342 -9.85 5.92 7.00
C ASP A 342 -9.53 4.68 7.82
N GLU A 343 -10.59 3.97 8.24
CA GLU A 343 -10.51 2.85 9.18
C GLU A 343 -9.58 3.18 10.37
N SER A 344 -9.85 4.31 11.03
CA SER A 344 -8.98 4.93 12.05
C SER A 344 -8.61 3.99 13.18
N HIS A 345 -9.51 3.08 13.56
CA HIS A 345 -9.27 2.05 14.59
C HIS A 345 -8.11 1.09 14.27
N VAL A 346 -7.69 1.01 13.00
CA VAL A 346 -6.51 0.25 12.53
C VAL A 346 -5.37 1.19 12.17
N THR A 347 -5.67 2.27 11.43
CA THR A 347 -4.65 3.17 10.89
C THR A 347 -3.91 3.94 11.99
N VAL A 348 -4.61 4.42 13.01
CA VAL A 348 -3.98 5.17 14.13
C VAL A 348 -3.00 4.31 14.93
N PRO A 349 -3.35 3.09 15.40
CA PRO A 349 -2.38 2.19 16.04
C PRO A 349 -1.19 1.84 15.13
N GLN A 350 -1.41 1.70 13.82
CA GLN A 350 -0.35 1.42 12.86
C GLN A 350 0.67 2.57 12.78
N ILE A 351 0.22 3.82 12.73
CA ILE A 351 1.09 5.00 12.76
C ILE A 351 1.96 4.96 14.02
N GLY A 352 1.38 4.69 15.18
CA GLY A 352 2.09 4.61 16.45
C GLY A 352 3.16 3.50 16.51
N ALA A 353 2.92 2.38 15.84
CA ALA A 353 3.80 1.20 15.89
C ALA A 353 5.01 1.26 14.94
N MET A 354 4.97 2.11 13.88
CA MET A 354 6.00 2.11 12.82
C MET A 354 7.40 2.46 13.34
N TYR A 355 7.50 3.43 14.24
CA TYR A 355 8.79 3.90 14.74
C TYR A 355 9.58 2.81 15.47
N GLU A 356 8.96 2.09 16.41
CA GLU A 356 9.67 1.11 17.25
C GLU A 356 10.21 -0.07 16.45
N GLY A 357 9.46 -0.54 15.44
CA GLY A 357 9.89 -1.61 14.55
C GLY A 357 11.15 -1.25 13.76
N ASP A 358 11.18 -0.06 13.18
CA ASP A 358 12.33 0.44 12.42
C ASP A 358 13.53 0.72 13.33
N ALA A 359 13.31 1.37 14.47
CA ALA A 359 14.36 1.72 15.43
C ALA A 359 15.07 0.48 16.00
N SER A 360 14.33 -0.59 16.34
CA SER A 360 14.91 -1.83 16.85
C SER A 360 15.88 -2.46 15.86
N ARG A 361 15.47 -2.56 14.59
CA ARG A 361 16.29 -3.11 13.50
C ARG A 361 17.57 -2.29 13.27
N LYS A 362 17.43 -0.97 13.16
CA LYS A 362 18.57 -0.07 12.91
C LYS A 362 19.55 0.00 14.07
N ARG A 363 19.07 -0.07 15.30
CA ARG A 363 19.94 -0.13 16.49
C ARG A 363 20.90 -1.30 16.41
N THR A 364 20.42 -2.48 16.01
CA THR A 364 21.26 -3.67 15.82
C THR A 364 22.31 -3.45 14.73
N LEU A 365 21.97 -2.82 13.61
CA LEU A 365 22.92 -2.50 12.53
C LEU A 365 24.00 -1.52 12.99
N VAL A 366 23.64 -0.51 13.75
CA VAL A 366 24.59 0.49 14.31
C VAL A 366 25.49 -0.10 15.38
N GLU A 367 24.95 -0.93 16.28
CA GLU A 367 25.72 -1.59 17.35
C GLU A 367 26.78 -2.55 16.81
N HIS A 368 26.51 -3.18 15.65
CA HIS A 368 27.42 -4.15 15.01
C HIS A 368 28.23 -3.58 13.83
N GLY A 369 28.31 -2.25 13.69
CA GLY A 369 29.20 -1.58 12.74
C GLY A 369 28.76 -1.66 11.27
N PHE A 370 27.49 -1.94 10.96
CA PHE A 370 26.98 -1.94 9.59
C PHE A 370 26.54 -0.54 9.14
N ARG A 371 26.15 0.33 10.07
CA ARG A 371 25.71 1.71 9.82
C ARG A 371 26.24 2.67 10.85
N LEU A 372 26.37 3.96 10.46
CA LEU A 372 26.64 5.05 11.38
C LEU A 372 25.46 5.31 12.31
N PRO A 373 25.66 5.90 13.51
CA PRO A 373 24.59 6.29 14.40
C PRO A 373 23.52 7.18 13.73
N SER A 374 23.91 8.05 12.80
CA SER A 374 23.02 8.93 12.02
C SER A 374 21.97 8.18 11.20
N ALA A 375 22.21 6.91 10.85
CA ALA A 375 21.23 6.07 10.18
C ALA A 375 19.94 5.88 11.00
N MET A 376 20.01 6.02 12.33
CA MET A 376 18.85 6.01 13.22
C MET A 376 17.86 7.16 12.94
N ASP A 377 18.35 8.27 12.37
CA ASP A 377 17.54 9.46 12.08
C ASP A 377 16.83 9.42 10.71
N ASN A 378 17.14 8.43 9.87
CA ASN A 378 16.30 8.04 8.75
C ASN A 378 15.22 7.07 9.22
N ARG A 379 14.11 7.58 9.68
CA ARG A 379 13.08 6.83 10.39
C ARG A 379 11.68 7.36 10.08
N PRO A 380 10.62 6.59 10.30
CA PRO A 380 9.28 7.17 10.30
C PRO A 380 9.13 8.16 11.46
N LEU A 381 8.16 9.05 11.34
CA LEU A 381 7.78 9.95 12.42
C LEU A 381 7.33 9.15 13.65
N ARG A 382 7.65 9.67 14.84
CA ARG A 382 6.97 9.25 16.05
C ARG A 382 5.54 9.77 16.05
N PHE A 383 4.69 9.18 16.86
CA PHE A 383 3.28 9.56 16.88
C PHE A 383 3.06 11.02 17.31
N ASP A 384 3.81 11.51 18.28
CA ASP A 384 3.79 12.92 18.72
C ASP A 384 4.31 13.89 17.63
N GLU A 385 5.36 13.50 16.91
CA GLU A 385 5.89 14.26 15.78
C GLU A 385 4.87 14.32 14.62
N PHE A 386 4.17 13.22 14.35
CA PHE A 386 3.08 13.18 13.40
C PHE A 386 1.95 14.14 13.82
N LYS A 387 1.48 14.07 15.07
CA LYS A 387 0.43 14.96 15.59
C LYS A 387 0.81 16.44 15.51
N ASN A 388 2.08 16.78 15.69
CA ASN A 388 2.56 18.17 15.61
C ASN A 388 2.62 18.73 14.19
N ARG A 389 2.56 17.86 13.15
CA ARG A 389 2.59 18.28 11.74
C ARG A 389 1.23 18.34 11.07
N ILE A 390 0.18 17.88 11.75
CA ILE A 390 -1.18 17.91 11.25
C ILE A 390 -1.98 18.99 11.97
N GLY A 391 -2.86 19.67 11.23
CA GLY A 391 -3.80 20.63 11.79
C GLY A 391 -5.11 19.95 12.19
N GLN A 392 -6.07 19.91 11.26
CA GLN A 392 -7.39 19.34 11.49
C GLN A 392 -7.50 17.93 10.90
N SER A 393 -8.16 17.04 11.63
CA SER A 393 -8.29 15.62 11.29
C SER A 393 -9.71 15.13 11.37
N VAL A 394 -10.11 14.31 10.39
CA VAL A 394 -11.37 13.56 10.39
C VAL A 394 -11.05 12.07 10.46
N TYR A 395 -11.54 11.41 11.50
CA TYR A 395 -11.36 9.98 11.73
C TYR A 395 -12.58 9.21 11.26
N LEU A 396 -12.44 8.40 10.22
CA LEU A 396 -13.53 7.60 9.67
C LEU A 396 -13.46 6.17 10.21
N SER A 397 -14.51 5.68 10.83
CA SER A 397 -14.61 4.28 11.24
C SER A 397 -16.05 3.86 11.52
N ALA A 398 -16.35 2.58 11.29
CA ALA A 398 -17.57 1.96 11.80
C ALA A 398 -17.45 1.61 13.30
N THR A 399 -16.22 1.54 13.80
CA THR A 399 -15.85 1.16 15.16
C THR A 399 -14.65 1.99 15.65
N PRO A 400 -14.81 3.30 15.86
CA PRO A 400 -13.71 4.17 16.29
C PRO A 400 -13.01 3.62 17.53
N GLY A 401 -11.68 3.79 17.59
CA GLY A 401 -10.86 3.33 18.70
C GLY A 401 -10.95 4.26 19.92
N LYS A 402 -10.34 3.81 21.02
CA LYS A 402 -10.33 4.60 22.27
C LYS A 402 -9.57 5.93 22.13
N TYR A 403 -8.53 5.95 21.29
CA TYR A 403 -7.72 7.14 21.09
C TYR A 403 -8.55 8.26 20.46
N GLU A 404 -9.09 8.04 19.25
CA GLU A 404 -9.83 9.05 18.52
C GLU A 404 -11.11 9.47 19.26
N MET A 405 -11.79 8.53 19.93
CA MET A 405 -12.95 8.86 20.76
C MET A 405 -12.57 9.67 22.01
N GLY A 406 -11.34 9.54 22.51
CA GLY A 406 -10.84 10.26 23.68
C GLY A 406 -10.40 11.70 23.38
N ILE A 407 -10.02 11.99 22.13
CA ILE A 407 -9.54 13.32 21.71
C ILE A 407 -10.57 14.09 20.89
N ALA A 408 -11.66 13.44 20.46
CA ALA A 408 -12.64 14.02 19.54
C ALA A 408 -13.32 15.25 20.13
N ASP A 409 -13.28 16.36 19.41
CA ASP A 409 -14.08 17.56 19.68
C ASP A 409 -15.57 17.29 19.40
N GLY A 410 -15.87 16.39 18.45
CA GLY A 410 -17.21 15.97 18.11
C GLY A 410 -17.28 14.64 17.39
N VAL A 411 -18.42 13.98 17.51
CA VAL A 411 -18.73 12.72 16.82
C VAL A 411 -19.96 12.92 15.95
N VAL A 412 -19.80 12.66 14.64
CA VAL A 412 -20.88 12.71 13.66
C VAL A 412 -21.27 11.28 13.30
N GLU A 413 -22.54 10.94 13.33
CA GLU A 413 -23.04 9.60 12.95
C GLU A 413 -23.47 9.57 11.49
N GLN A 414 -23.12 8.49 10.80
CA GLN A 414 -23.59 8.15 9.45
C GLN A 414 -23.97 6.68 9.40
N ILE A 415 -25.21 6.36 9.70
CA ILE A 415 -25.69 4.98 9.86
C ILE A 415 -26.57 4.57 8.69
N ILE A 416 -27.41 5.48 8.19
CA ILE A 416 -28.37 5.19 7.14
C ILE A 416 -27.66 4.99 5.79
N ARG A 417 -27.86 3.81 5.19
CA ARG A 417 -27.39 3.51 3.83
C ARG A 417 -28.38 4.04 2.81
N PRO A 418 -27.94 4.83 1.83
CA PRO A 418 -28.81 5.31 0.75
C PRO A 418 -29.52 4.19 -0.03
N THR A 419 -28.88 3.01 -0.12
CA THR A 419 -29.43 1.82 -0.78
C THR A 419 -30.58 1.15 -0.04
N GLY A 420 -30.88 1.57 1.19
CA GLY A 420 -31.88 0.95 2.05
C GLY A 420 -31.46 -0.38 2.67
N LEU A 421 -30.23 -0.88 2.39
CA LEU A 421 -29.74 -2.14 2.93
C LEU A 421 -29.66 -2.09 4.46
N VAL A 422 -30.21 -3.10 5.09
CA VAL A 422 -30.33 -3.21 6.56
C VAL A 422 -29.16 -4.02 7.10
N ASP A 423 -28.69 -3.73 8.32
CA ASP A 423 -27.70 -4.58 8.98
C ASP A 423 -28.24 -6.01 9.15
N PRO A 424 -27.36 -7.05 9.05
CA PRO A 424 -27.80 -8.43 9.05
C PRO A 424 -28.46 -8.82 10.37
N GLU A 425 -29.36 -9.79 10.31
CA GLU A 425 -29.90 -10.47 11.49
C GLU A 425 -28.82 -11.33 12.13
N ILE A 426 -28.66 -11.24 13.44
CA ILE A 426 -27.71 -12.05 14.20
C ILE A 426 -28.43 -13.17 14.92
N ILE A 427 -28.00 -14.41 14.67
CA ILE A 427 -28.54 -15.60 15.30
C ILE A 427 -27.44 -16.26 16.13
N VAL A 428 -27.66 -16.38 17.43
CA VAL A 428 -26.74 -17.09 18.31
C VAL A 428 -27.17 -18.56 18.40
N LYS A 429 -26.26 -19.46 18.08
CA LYS A 429 -26.47 -20.92 18.07
C LYS A 429 -25.47 -21.63 19.00
N PRO A 430 -25.77 -22.79 19.56
CA PRO A 430 -24.82 -23.49 20.41
C PRO A 430 -23.57 -23.98 19.67
N SER A 431 -22.42 -23.98 20.35
CA SER A 431 -21.16 -24.48 19.78
C SER A 431 -21.18 -25.99 19.51
N LYS A 432 -21.96 -26.74 20.31
CA LYS A 432 -22.11 -28.15 20.10
C LYS A 432 -22.89 -28.46 18.82
N GLY A 433 -22.25 -29.18 17.89
CA GLY A 433 -22.82 -29.46 16.57
C GLY A 433 -22.71 -28.31 15.57
N GLN A 434 -21.89 -27.31 15.86
CA GLN A 434 -21.71 -26.13 15.00
C GLN A 434 -21.30 -26.47 13.56
N ILE A 435 -20.54 -27.53 13.34
CA ILE A 435 -20.05 -27.90 12.00
C ILE A 435 -21.16 -28.57 11.18
N ASP A 436 -22.00 -29.38 11.79
CA ASP A 436 -23.14 -30.03 11.11
C ASP A 436 -24.20 -28.98 10.72
N ASP A 437 -24.52 -28.07 11.65
CA ASP A 437 -25.43 -26.94 11.40
C ASP A 437 -24.86 -26.00 10.31
N LEU A 438 -23.55 -25.66 10.35
CA LEU A 438 -22.89 -24.90 9.34
C LEU A 438 -22.98 -25.54 7.96
N LEU A 439 -22.77 -26.84 7.85
CA LEU A 439 -22.84 -27.59 6.59
C LEU A 439 -24.24 -27.49 5.97
N GLU A 440 -25.28 -27.59 6.78
CA GLU A 440 -26.68 -27.48 6.33
C GLU A 440 -26.98 -26.03 5.86
N GLU A 441 -26.54 -25.04 6.61
CA GLU A 441 -26.69 -23.62 6.25
C GLU A 441 -25.94 -23.26 4.96
N ILE A 442 -24.76 -23.84 4.76
CA ILE A 442 -24.01 -23.68 3.50
C ILE A 442 -24.83 -24.24 2.33
N ARG A 443 -25.39 -25.44 2.45
CA ARG A 443 -26.21 -26.07 1.39
C ARG A 443 -27.39 -25.18 1.00
N LEU A 444 -28.10 -24.65 1.99
CA LEU A 444 -29.24 -23.73 1.77
C LEU A 444 -28.83 -22.46 1.02
N ARG A 445 -27.63 -21.92 1.25
CA ARG A 445 -27.12 -20.73 0.55
C ARG A 445 -26.65 -21.05 -0.86
N VAL A 446 -25.95 -22.17 -1.03
CA VAL A 446 -25.50 -22.63 -2.35
C VAL A 446 -26.67 -22.89 -3.30
N GLU A 447 -27.79 -23.47 -2.82
CA GLU A 447 -29.01 -23.64 -3.60
C GLU A 447 -29.60 -22.33 -4.13
N ARG A 448 -29.31 -21.20 -3.46
CA ARG A 448 -29.74 -19.85 -3.86
C ARG A 448 -28.70 -19.08 -4.63
N ASP A 449 -27.58 -19.71 -5.01
CA ASP A 449 -26.41 -19.08 -5.62
C ASP A 449 -25.80 -17.96 -4.77
N GLU A 450 -25.86 -18.10 -3.44
CA GLU A 450 -25.28 -17.15 -2.46
C GLU A 450 -23.95 -17.67 -1.94
N ARG A 451 -23.14 -16.80 -1.35
CA ARG A 451 -21.79 -17.11 -0.84
C ARG A 451 -21.75 -17.03 0.68
N VAL A 452 -20.82 -17.78 1.27
CA VAL A 452 -20.66 -17.91 2.72
C VAL A 452 -19.23 -17.58 3.15
N LEU A 453 -19.09 -16.77 4.19
CA LEU A 453 -17.82 -16.53 4.88
C LEU A 453 -17.83 -17.26 6.23
N VAL A 454 -16.75 -17.95 6.55
CA VAL A 454 -16.59 -18.65 7.83
C VAL A 454 -15.33 -18.15 8.53
N THR A 455 -15.45 -17.71 9.78
CA THR A 455 -14.31 -17.26 10.58
C THR A 455 -13.98 -18.26 11.69
N THR A 456 -12.71 -18.64 11.77
CA THR A 456 -12.15 -19.55 12.79
C THR A 456 -11.16 -18.83 13.69
N LEU A 457 -10.68 -19.47 14.75
CA LEU A 457 -9.70 -18.89 15.69
C LEU A 457 -8.24 -19.16 15.31
N THR A 458 -7.97 -20.28 14.63
CA THR A 458 -6.59 -20.68 14.31
C THR A 458 -6.45 -21.14 12.85
N LYS A 459 -5.22 -21.07 12.33
CA LYS A 459 -4.87 -21.58 10.98
C LYS A 459 -5.25 -23.07 10.85
N LYS A 460 -4.85 -23.87 11.83
CA LYS A 460 -5.11 -25.30 11.82
C LYS A 460 -6.61 -25.60 11.75
N MET A 461 -7.43 -24.91 12.54
CA MET A 461 -8.88 -25.09 12.51
C MET A 461 -9.47 -24.69 11.15
N ALA A 462 -8.95 -23.63 10.52
CA ALA A 462 -9.42 -23.22 9.19
C ALA A 462 -9.04 -24.25 8.11
N GLU A 463 -7.85 -24.80 8.16
CA GLU A 463 -7.37 -25.87 7.25
C GLU A 463 -8.23 -27.14 7.43
N GLU A 464 -8.34 -27.65 8.65
CA GLU A 464 -9.16 -28.84 8.97
C GLU A 464 -10.63 -28.65 8.54
N LEU A 465 -11.20 -27.48 8.76
CA LEU A 465 -12.57 -27.19 8.33
C LEU A 465 -12.69 -27.14 6.79
N THR A 466 -11.72 -26.58 6.11
CA THR A 466 -11.69 -26.52 4.64
C THR A 466 -11.65 -27.93 4.05
N ASP A 467 -10.79 -28.79 4.57
CA ASP A 467 -10.67 -30.17 4.14
C ASP A 467 -11.99 -30.95 4.41
N PHE A 468 -12.55 -30.81 5.60
CA PHE A 468 -13.82 -31.42 5.96
C PHE A 468 -14.97 -30.99 5.03
N LEU A 469 -15.12 -29.69 4.77
CA LEU A 469 -16.15 -29.18 3.86
C LEU A 469 -15.93 -29.67 2.41
N GLY A 470 -14.69 -29.76 1.97
CA GLY A 470 -14.31 -30.32 0.67
C GLY A 470 -14.69 -31.78 0.52
N GLU A 471 -14.41 -32.61 1.54
CA GLU A 471 -14.79 -34.02 1.59
C GLU A 471 -16.33 -34.23 1.54
N HIS A 472 -17.09 -33.24 2.02
CA HIS A 472 -18.56 -33.25 1.97
C HIS A 472 -19.13 -32.57 0.70
N GLY A 473 -18.29 -32.33 -0.31
CA GLY A 473 -18.70 -31.88 -1.62
C GLY A 473 -18.96 -30.35 -1.71
N VAL A 474 -18.53 -29.56 -0.72
CA VAL A 474 -18.63 -28.10 -0.75
C VAL A 474 -17.47 -27.51 -1.54
N ARG A 475 -17.74 -26.59 -2.47
CA ARG A 475 -16.70 -25.82 -3.15
C ARG A 475 -16.17 -24.76 -2.18
N VAL A 476 -15.06 -25.01 -1.55
CA VAL A 476 -14.48 -24.20 -0.47
C VAL A 476 -13.04 -23.80 -0.77
N ARG A 477 -12.64 -22.63 -0.29
CA ARG A 477 -11.25 -22.16 -0.29
C ARG A 477 -10.88 -21.64 1.09
N TYR A 478 -9.58 -21.67 1.36
CA TYR A 478 -8.98 -21.17 2.59
C TYR A 478 -8.16 -19.90 2.33
N LEU A 479 -8.31 -18.90 3.19
CA LEU A 479 -7.56 -17.66 3.16
C LEU A 479 -6.75 -17.50 4.44
N HIS A 480 -5.42 -17.47 4.32
CA HIS A 480 -4.51 -17.28 5.44
C HIS A 480 -3.64 -16.03 5.29
N SER A 481 -2.96 -15.63 6.38
CA SER A 481 -2.15 -14.41 6.44
C SER A 481 -0.96 -14.40 5.50
N ASP A 482 -0.49 -15.57 5.05
CA ASP A 482 0.73 -15.74 4.27
C ASP A 482 0.46 -15.73 2.74
N VAL A 483 -0.83 -15.64 2.36
CA VAL A 483 -1.24 -15.45 0.96
C VAL A 483 -0.87 -14.03 0.52
N ASP A 484 -0.14 -13.91 -0.59
CA ASP A 484 0.22 -12.62 -1.14
C ASP A 484 -1.02 -11.81 -1.59
N THR A 485 -0.85 -10.50 -1.74
CA THR A 485 -1.96 -9.59 -2.02
C THR A 485 -2.67 -9.92 -3.33
N LEU A 486 -1.94 -10.33 -4.36
CA LEU A 486 -2.51 -10.67 -5.67
C LEU A 486 -3.38 -11.93 -5.58
N ARG A 487 -2.83 -13.02 -5.02
CA ARG A 487 -3.56 -14.27 -4.86
C ARG A 487 -4.81 -14.09 -3.99
N ARG A 488 -4.75 -13.17 -3.03
CA ARG A 488 -5.89 -12.82 -2.18
C ARG A 488 -7.00 -12.13 -2.99
N VAL A 489 -6.66 -11.18 -3.86
CA VAL A 489 -7.62 -10.52 -4.75
C VAL A 489 -8.25 -11.53 -5.72
N GLU A 490 -7.43 -12.43 -6.29
CA GLU A 490 -7.94 -13.52 -7.14
C GLU A 490 -8.95 -14.39 -6.41
N LEU A 491 -8.62 -14.88 -5.19
CA LEU A 491 -9.53 -15.69 -4.38
C LEU A 491 -10.87 -14.99 -4.14
N LEU A 492 -10.86 -13.70 -3.86
CA LEU A 492 -12.09 -12.95 -3.63
C LEU A 492 -12.89 -12.73 -4.93
N THR A 493 -12.22 -12.50 -6.04
CA THR A 493 -12.84 -12.42 -7.36
C THR A 493 -13.48 -13.77 -7.75
N GLU A 494 -12.77 -14.88 -7.50
CA GLU A 494 -13.27 -16.24 -7.71
C GLU A 494 -14.52 -16.54 -6.85
N LEU A 495 -14.55 -16.09 -5.57
CA LEU A 495 -15.73 -16.20 -4.71
C LEU A 495 -16.93 -15.44 -5.30
N ARG A 496 -16.72 -14.18 -5.71
CA ARG A 496 -17.75 -13.36 -6.33
C ARG A 496 -18.25 -13.95 -7.66
N ALA A 497 -17.36 -14.50 -8.44
CA ALA A 497 -17.68 -15.17 -9.71
C ALA A 497 -18.36 -16.54 -9.54
N GLY A 498 -18.43 -17.07 -8.30
CA GLY A 498 -19.04 -18.37 -8.03
C GLY A 498 -18.19 -19.58 -8.43
N VAL A 499 -16.88 -19.38 -8.60
CA VAL A 499 -15.94 -20.51 -8.79
C VAL A 499 -15.96 -21.44 -7.59
N TYR A 500 -16.16 -20.88 -6.40
CA TYR A 500 -16.42 -21.60 -5.18
C TYR A 500 -17.44 -20.85 -4.30
N ASP A 501 -18.00 -21.49 -3.29
CA ASP A 501 -19.16 -20.97 -2.53
C ASP A 501 -18.79 -20.50 -1.13
N VAL A 502 -17.75 -21.08 -0.54
CA VAL A 502 -17.37 -20.86 0.84
C VAL A 502 -15.92 -20.42 0.95
N LEU A 503 -15.69 -19.32 1.67
CA LEU A 503 -14.36 -18.86 2.04
C LEU A 503 -14.18 -19.01 3.56
N VAL A 504 -13.20 -19.82 3.97
CA VAL A 504 -12.82 -20.02 5.37
C VAL A 504 -11.56 -19.20 5.67
N GLY A 505 -11.51 -18.54 6.83
CA GLY A 505 -10.31 -17.83 7.24
C GLY A 505 -10.33 -17.41 8.70
N ILE A 506 -9.18 -16.95 9.21
CA ILE A 506 -9.03 -16.53 10.60
C ILE A 506 -9.48 -15.08 10.76
N ASN A 507 -9.00 -14.22 9.87
CA ASN A 507 -9.25 -12.79 9.89
C ASN A 507 -9.57 -12.30 8.46
N LEU A 508 -10.82 -12.48 8.09
CA LEU A 508 -11.34 -12.03 6.78
C LEU A 508 -11.62 -10.51 6.75
N LEU A 509 -11.24 -9.79 7.82
CA LEU A 509 -11.62 -8.40 8.08
C LEU A 509 -10.68 -7.35 7.51
N ARG A 510 -9.42 -7.72 7.24
CA ARG A 510 -8.34 -6.73 7.01
C ARG A 510 -8.47 -5.94 5.72
N GLU A 511 -9.48 -6.25 4.88
CA GLU A 511 -9.59 -5.61 3.58
C GLU A 511 -10.99 -5.07 3.39
N GLY A 512 -11.09 -3.81 3.01
CA GLY A 512 -12.32 -3.09 2.70
C GLY A 512 -13.12 -3.64 1.50
N LEU A 513 -13.16 -4.98 1.35
CA LEU A 513 -13.74 -5.67 0.22
C LEU A 513 -15.26 -5.68 0.29
N ASP A 514 -15.83 -5.36 -0.84
CA ASP A 514 -17.25 -5.32 -1.09
C ASP A 514 -17.71 -6.66 -1.67
N LEU A 515 -18.42 -7.46 -0.87
CA LEU A 515 -18.89 -8.80 -1.23
C LEU A 515 -20.42 -8.89 -1.15
N PRO A 516 -21.15 -8.27 -2.08
CA PRO A 516 -22.62 -8.25 -2.03
C PRO A 516 -23.24 -9.65 -2.23
N GLU A 517 -22.50 -10.61 -2.75
CA GLU A 517 -22.93 -11.99 -2.95
C GLU A 517 -22.95 -12.82 -1.64
N VAL A 518 -22.29 -12.32 -0.58
CA VAL A 518 -22.23 -13.02 0.72
C VAL A 518 -23.51 -12.75 1.49
N SER A 519 -24.30 -13.80 1.70
CA SER A 519 -25.55 -13.77 2.48
C SER A 519 -25.38 -14.33 3.89
N LEU A 520 -24.36 -15.17 4.14
CA LEU A 520 -24.10 -15.72 5.46
C LEU A 520 -22.67 -15.47 5.91
N VAL A 521 -22.52 -14.98 7.12
CA VAL A 521 -21.25 -14.94 7.85
C VAL A 521 -21.37 -15.84 9.08
N ALA A 522 -20.58 -16.89 9.14
CA ALA A 522 -20.53 -17.81 10.26
C ALA A 522 -19.31 -17.52 11.14
N ILE A 523 -19.53 -17.29 12.41
CA ILE A 523 -18.49 -17.02 13.42
C ILE A 523 -18.44 -18.20 14.37
N LEU A 524 -17.46 -19.08 14.18
CA LEU A 524 -17.26 -20.25 15.04
C LEU A 524 -16.61 -19.83 16.36
N ASP A 525 -17.00 -20.51 17.46
CA ASP A 525 -16.46 -20.23 18.80
C ASP A 525 -16.47 -18.72 19.14
N ALA A 526 -17.62 -18.09 18.95
CA ALA A 526 -17.76 -16.63 19.13
C ALA A 526 -17.57 -16.18 20.59
N ASP A 527 -17.75 -17.08 21.56
CA ASP A 527 -17.58 -16.85 22.99
C ASP A 527 -16.14 -17.00 23.49
N LYS A 528 -15.20 -17.37 22.63
CA LYS A 528 -13.77 -17.43 22.99
C LYS A 528 -13.15 -16.03 22.91
N GLU A 529 -13.25 -15.29 24.01
CA GLU A 529 -12.73 -13.92 24.08
C GLU A 529 -11.25 -13.82 23.69
N GLY A 530 -10.93 -12.76 22.94
CA GLY A 530 -9.60 -12.47 22.45
C GLY A 530 -9.64 -11.40 21.36
N PHE A 531 -8.49 -11.09 20.80
CA PHE A 531 -8.37 -10.07 19.74
C PHE A 531 -9.32 -10.30 18.55
N LEU A 532 -9.47 -11.55 18.12
CA LEU A 532 -10.33 -11.92 16.97
C LEU A 532 -11.83 -11.97 17.30
N ARG A 533 -12.20 -11.92 18.57
CA ARG A 533 -13.58 -11.95 19.07
C ARG A 533 -13.88 -10.76 19.97
N SER A 534 -13.10 -9.66 19.85
CA SER A 534 -13.41 -8.40 20.48
C SER A 534 -14.68 -7.78 19.85
N GLY A 535 -15.37 -6.91 20.58
CA GLY A 535 -16.57 -6.22 20.06
C GLY A 535 -16.33 -5.54 18.72
N THR A 536 -15.18 -4.86 18.55
CA THR A 536 -14.76 -4.24 17.28
C THR A 536 -14.61 -5.28 16.17
N SER A 537 -13.93 -6.39 16.42
CA SER A 537 -13.74 -7.45 15.42
C SER A 537 -15.06 -8.10 15.02
N LEU A 538 -15.96 -8.33 15.99
CA LEU A 538 -17.29 -8.87 15.72
C LEU A 538 -18.13 -7.93 14.86
N ILE A 539 -18.22 -6.62 15.18
CA ILE A 539 -18.96 -5.63 14.39
C ILE A 539 -18.41 -5.57 12.95
N GLN A 540 -17.10 -5.59 12.77
CA GLN A 540 -16.49 -5.59 11.45
C GLN A 540 -16.81 -6.87 10.66
N THR A 541 -16.83 -8.02 11.30
CA THR A 541 -17.21 -9.31 10.69
C THR A 541 -18.67 -9.32 10.30
N ILE A 542 -19.56 -8.89 11.19
CA ILE A 542 -21.01 -8.75 10.96
C ILE A 542 -21.27 -7.86 9.74
N GLY A 543 -20.54 -6.74 9.64
CA GLY A 543 -20.67 -5.78 8.55
C GLY A 543 -20.39 -6.35 7.15
N ARG A 544 -19.78 -7.53 7.03
CA ARG A 544 -19.57 -8.21 5.73
C ARG A 544 -20.87 -8.73 5.12
N ALA A 545 -21.83 -9.15 5.93
CA ALA A 545 -23.16 -9.56 5.45
C ALA A 545 -24.12 -8.39 5.24
N ALA A 546 -23.77 -7.17 5.65
CA ALA A 546 -24.64 -5.97 5.58
C ALA A 546 -24.85 -5.42 4.16
N ARG A 547 -24.22 -6.02 3.14
CA ARG A 547 -24.36 -5.64 1.73
C ARG A 547 -25.28 -6.53 0.92
N ASN A 548 -25.77 -7.59 1.54
CA ASN A 548 -26.74 -8.50 0.96
C ASN A 548 -28.13 -8.24 1.58
N VAL A 549 -29.15 -8.25 0.75
CA VAL A 549 -30.55 -8.04 1.20
C VAL A 549 -30.99 -9.15 2.18
N SER A 550 -30.50 -10.36 1.99
CA SER A 550 -30.79 -11.53 2.82
C SER A 550 -29.67 -11.84 3.82
N GLY A 551 -28.84 -10.83 4.14
CA GLY A 551 -27.66 -11.01 5.00
C GLY A 551 -28.01 -11.49 6.41
N GLN A 552 -27.35 -12.57 6.84
CA GLN A 552 -27.47 -13.14 8.19
C GLN A 552 -26.07 -13.42 8.76
N VAL A 553 -25.99 -13.41 10.10
CA VAL A 553 -24.79 -13.79 10.84
C VAL A 553 -25.14 -14.85 11.85
N HIS A 554 -24.45 -15.99 11.78
CA HIS A 554 -24.58 -17.03 12.80
C HIS A 554 -23.36 -16.99 13.72
N MET A 555 -23.60 -16.76 15.00
CA MET A 555 -22.59 -16.81 16.05
C MET A 555 -22.75 -18.12 16.82
N TYR A 556 -21.76 -19.01 16.72
CA TYR A 556 -21.76 -20.24 17.49
C TYR A 556 -21.07 -20.01 18.83
N ALA A 557 -21.85 -20.08 19.91
CA ALA A 557 -21.41 -19.77 21.27
C ALA A 557 -22.27 -20.51 22.30
N ASP A 558 -21.64 -20.98 23.38
CA ASP A 558 -22.34 -21.56 24.51
C ASP A 558 -22.64 -20.54 25.60
N ASN A 559 -21.88 -19.45 25.65
CA ASN A 559 -22.05 -18.35 26.59
C ASN A 559 -22.08 -16.99 25.87
N MET A 560 -22.89 -16.09 26.36
CA MET A 560 -22.90 -14.72 25.89
C MET A 560 -21.80 -13.93 26.56
N THR A 561 -20.86 -13.35 25.77
CA THR A 561 -19.77 -12.50 26.28
C THR A 561 -20.11 -11.02 26.17
N ASP A 562 -19.41 -10.16 26.92
CA ASP A 562 -19.57 -8.71 26.82
C ASP A 562 -19.30 -8.18 25.41
N SER A 563 -18.32 -8.78 24.73
CA SER A 563 -17.97 -8.43 23.34
C SER A 563 -19.11 -8.78 22.36
N MET A 564 -19.73 -9.94 22.52
CA MET A 564 -20.89 -10.35 21.72
C MET A 564 -22.09 -9.45 22.00
N THR A 565 -22.40 -9.20 23.28
CA THR A 565 -23.53 -8.33 23.67
C THR A 565 -23.41 -6.96 23.04
N LYS A 566 -22.24 -6.31 23.17
CA LYS A 566 -21.98 -4.99 22.54
C LYS A 566 -22.13 -5.02 21.01
N ALA A 567 -21.64 -6.08 20.37
CA ALA A 567 -21.72 -6.18 18.91
C ALA A 567 -23.17 -6.39 18.42
N ILE A 568 -23.95 -7.18 19.13
CA ILE A 568 -25.36 -7.44 18.84
C ILE A 568 -26.17 -6.18 19.06
N GLU A 569 -26.06 -5.55 20.25
CA GLU A 569 -26.80 -4.32 20.59
C GLU A 569 -26.55 -3.20 19.59
N GLU A 570 -25.29 -2.98 19.19
CA GLU A 570 -24.95 -1.95 18.19
C GLU A 570 -25.50 -2.30 16.80
N THR A 571 -25.45 -3.55 16.40
CA THR A 571 -26.00 -3.98 15.11
C THR A 571 -27.51 -3.84 15.09
N ASP A 572 -28.22 -4.23 16.16
CA ASP A 572 -29.67 -4.08 16.30
C ASP A 572 -30.07 -2.60 16.30
N ARG A 573 -29.35 -1.73 17.02
CA ARG A 573 -29.55 -0.28 17.00
C ARG A 573 -29.50 0.28 15.58
N ARG A 574 -28.47 -0.11 14.82
CA ARG A 574 -28.30 0.32 13.42
C ARG A 574 -29.39 -0.21 12.53
N ARG A 575 -29.76 -1.48 12.72
CA ARG A 575 -30.82 -2.16 11.99
C ARG A 575 -32.15 -1.45 12.20
N GLU A 576 -32.53 -1.15 13.44
CA GLU A 576 -33.76 -0.46 13.78
C GLU A 576 -33.86 0.95 13.16
N LYS A 577 -32.76 1.74 13.22
CA LYS A 577 -32.67 3.05 12.57
C LYS A 577 -32.88 2.95 11.06
N GLN A 578 -32.23 1.99 10.40
CA GLN A 578 -32.34 1.80 8.95
C GLN A 578 -33.80 1.38 8.56
N VAL A 579 -34.36 0.42 9.28
CA VAL A 579 -35.76 -0.04 9.02
C VAL A 579 -36.78 1.11 9.21
N ALA A 580 -36.62 1.90 10.27
CA ALA A 580 -37.46 3.06 10.50
C ALA A 580 -37.36 4.10 9.36
N TYR A 581 -36.13 4.38 8.91
CA TYR A 581 -35.87 5.27 7.78
C TYR A 581 -36.50 4.74 6.49
N ASN A 582 -36.29 3.48 6.16
CA ASN A 582 -36.83 2.86 4.95
C ASN A 582 -38.36 2.95 4.93
N LYS A 583 -39.01 2.65 6.06
CA LYS A 583 -40.46 2.73 6.20
C LYS A 583 -40.97 4.14 6.07
N ALA A 584 -40.29 5.12 6.68
CA ALA A 584 -40.71 6.52 6.64
C ALA A 584 -40.57 7.15 5.24
N ASN A 585 -39.53 6.72 4.47
CA ASN A 585 -39.20 7.29 3.16
C ASN A 585 -39.63 6.41 1.98
N GLY A 586 -40.27 5.26 2.22
CA GLY A 586 -40.68 4.33 1.16
C GLY A 586 -39.49 3.74 0.39
N VAL A 587 -38.32 3.55 1.04
CA VAL A 587 -37.11 3.00 0.41
C VAL A 587 -37.18 1.48 0.46
N ASP A 588 -37.09 0.86 -0.72
CA ASP A 588 -36.98 -0.60 -0.87
C ASP A 588 -35.49 -0.99 -0.96
N PRO A 589 -35.00 -1.91 -0.11
CA PRO A 589 -33.59 -2.32 -0.14
C PRO A 589 -33.16 -2.83 -1.50
N GLN A 590 -32.14 -2.21 -2.07
CA GLN A 590 -31.57 -2.59 -3.37
C GLN A 590 -30.17 -3.16 -3.21
N PRO A 591 -29.85 -4.31 -3.85
CA PRO A 591 -28.49 -4.86 -3.82
C PRO A 591 -27.52 -3.91 -4.53
N LEU A 592 -26.35 -3.71 -3.93
CA LEU A 592 -25.27 -2.98 -4.56
C LEU A 592 -24.72 -3.80 -5.76
N ARG A 593 -24.86 -3.29 -6.98
CA ARG A 593 -24.27 -3.87 -8.18
C ARG A 593 -22.99 -3.09 -8.54
N LYS A 594 -21.85 -3.44 -7.97
CA LYS A 594 -20.54 -2.96 -8.44
C LYS A 594 -19.98 -3.91 -9.50
N ARG A 595 -19.44 -3.37 -10.59
CA ARG A 595 -18.70 -4.16 -11.61
C ARG A 595 -17.49 -4.81 -10.96
N ILE A 596 -17.26 -6.08 -11.26
CA ILE A 596 -16.16 -6.90 -10.71
C ILE A 596 -14.79 -6.44 -11.28
N ALA A 597 -14.79 -5.71 -12.40
CA ALA A 597 -13.62 -5.48 -13.24
C ALA A 597 -12.56 -4.48 -12.70
N ASP A 598 -12.94 -3.50 -11.85
CA ASP A 598 -12.10 -2.30 -11.68
C ASP A 598 -10.89 -2.45 -10.75
N ILE A 599 -10.95 -3.31 -9.74
CA ILE A 599 -9.83 -3.49 -8.79
C ILE A 599 -8.78 -4.46 -9.34
N THR A 600 -9.23 -5.48 -10.07
CA THR A 600 -8.36 -6.50 -10.67
C THR A 600 -7.52 -5.95 -11.82
N GLU A 601 -8.02 -4.99 -12.59
CA GLU A 601 -7.25 -4.41 -13.71
C GLU A 601 -6.09 -3.54 -13.23
N VAL A 602 -6.27 -2.75 -12.18
CA VAL A 602 -5.17 -1.91 -11.62
C VAL A 602 -4.10 -2.78 -10.98
N LEU A 603 -4.49 -3.77 -10.18
CA LEU A 603 -3.57 -4.70 -9.54
C LEU A 603 -2.97 -5.71 -10.54
N ALA A 604 -3.70 -6.09 -11.59
CA ALA A 604 -3.19 -6.94 -12.66
C ALA A 604 -2.21 -6.22 -13.59
N ARG A 605 -2.37 -4.92 -13.82
CA ARG A 605 -1.36 -4.09 -14.51
C ARG A 605 -0.09 -3.98 -13.68
N GLU A 606 -0.20 -3.72 -12.37
CA GLU A 606 0.94 -3.72 -11.44
C GLU A 606 1.67 -5.08 -11.42
N ALA A 607 0.93 -6.19 -11.55
CA ALA A 607 1.49 -7.54 -11.58
C ALA A 607 2.10 -7.94 -12.91
N ALA A 608 1.51 -7.53 -14.03
CA ALA A 608 2.03 -7.81 -15.38
C ALA A 608 3.38 -7.10 -15.59
N ASP A 609 3.49 -5.85 -15.14
CA ASP A 609 4.74 -5.09 -15.19
C ASP A 609 5.85 -5.75 -14.35
N THR A 610 5.49 -6.32 -13.19
CA THR A 610 6.42 -7.06 -12.32
C THR A 610 6.86 -8.39 -12.96
N ALA A 611 5.98 -9.09 -13.66
CA ALA A 611 6.29 -10.36 -14.33
C ALA A 611 7.22 -10.13 -15.54
N ASP A 612 7.01 -9.06 -16.31
CA ASP A 612 7.86 -8.70 -17.45
C ASP A 612 9.26 -8.24 -17.01
N LEU A 613 9.38 -7.54 -15.89
CA LEU A 613 10.67 -7.18 -15.28
C LEU A 613 11.45 -8.40 -14.79
N ARG A 614 10.78 -9.42 -14.24
CA ARG A 614 11.41 -10.71 -13.86
C ARG A 614 11.87 -11.50 -15.09
N ALA A 615 11.10 -11.48 -16.18
CA ALA A 615 11.48 -12.11 -17.46
C ALA A 615 12.66 -11.40 -18.13
N GLY A 616 12.80 -10.07 -17.99
CA GLY A 616 13.89 -9.26 -18.51
C GLY A 616 15.24 -9.50 -17.81
N ARG A 617 15.24 -9.71 -16.49
CA ARG A 617 16.48 -9.97 -15.69
C ARG A 617 17.12 -11.32 -16.00
N ASN A 618 16.39 -12.32 -16.47
CA ASN A 618 16.95 -13.62 -16.89
C ASN A 618 17.57 -13.60 -18.30
N ARG A 619 17.53 -12.47 -19.03
CA ARG A 619 18.06 -12.33 -20.39
C ARG A 619 19.46 -11.71 -20.51
N SER A 620 20.06 -11.25 -19.44
CA SER A 620 21.43 -10.67 -19.47
C SER A 620 22.55 -11.67 -19.19
N GLY A 621 22.43 -12.89 -19.69
CA GLY A 621 23.44 -13.92 -19.58
C GLY A 621 23.48 -14.85 -20.79
N LYS A 622 24.34 -14.53 -21.76
CA LYS A 622 24.78 -15.34 -22.89
C LYS A 622 23.84 -15.51 -24.08
N GLY A 623 24.21 -14.83 -25.17
CA GLY A 623 23.63 -15.05 -26.48
C GLY A 623 23.79 -16.47 -27.02
N LYS A 624 22.70 -16.98 -27.58
CA LYS A 624 22.68 -17.95 -28.69
C LYS A 624 21.39 -17.78 -29.48
N SER A 625 21.55 -17.88 -30.79
CA SER A 625 20.60 -17.66 -31.89
C SER A 625 19.26 -18.41 -31.80
N PRO A 626 18.23 -17.97 -32.52
CA PRO A 626 16.89 -18.57 -32.47
C PRO A 626 16.81 -19.81 -33.34
N THR A 627 16.24 -20.87 -32.81
CA THR A 627 15.73 -22.01 -33.60
C THR A 627 14.22 -22.18 -33.36
N PRO A 628 13.48 -22.70 -34.35
CA PRO A 628 12.05 -22.46 -34.48
C PRO A 628 11.17 -23.41 -33.65
N ASN A 629 9.99 -22.91 -33.35
CA ASN A 629 8.86 -23.60 -32.71
C ASN A 629 8.62 -25.02 -33.26
N LEU A 630 8.68 -26.00 -32.39
CA LEU A 630 8.07 -27.30 -32.58
C LEU A 630 7.12 -27.57 -31.41
N ARG A 631 5.85 -27.78 -31.75
CA ARG A 631 4.78 -28.19 -30.86
C ARG A 631 5.20 -29.46 -30.08
N ARG A 632 5.25 -29.37 -28.75
CA ARG A 632 5.40 -30.52 -27.86
C ARG A 632 4.36 -30.42 -26.75
N THR A 633 3.21 -30.98 -27.00
CA THR A 633 2.07 -31.08 -26.06
C THR A 633 1.95 -32.50 -25.46
N GLY A 634 3.02 -33.23 -25.30
CA GLY A 634 2.96 -34.59 -24.75
C GLY A 634 4.01 -34.94 -23.71
N ILE A 635 5.17 -34.26 -23.74
CA ILE A 635 6.33 -34.66 -22.90
C ILE A 635 6.35 -33.93 -21.55
N ALA A 636 5.62 -32.84 -21.43
CA ALA A 636 5.59 -32.05 -20.20
C ALA A 636 4.67 -32.64 -19.12
N ALA A 637 3.58 -33.25 -19.51
CA ALA A 637 2.66 -33.92 -18.57
C ALA A 637 3.29 -35.18 -17.93
N GLU A 638 4.11 -35.92 -18.68
CA GLU A 638 4.87 -37.06 -18.13
C GLU A 638 5.95 -36.60 -17.14
N GLY A 639 6.55 -35.42 -17.34
CA GLY A 639 7.57 -34.87 -16.45
C GLY A 639 6.99 -34.39 -15.11
N ALA A 640 5.81 -33.79 -15.10
CA ALA A 640 5.14 -33.35 -13.88
C ALA A 640 4.68 -34.57 -13.02
N GLN A 641 4.14 -35.60 -13.64
CA GLN A 641 3.72 -36.81 -12.95
C GLN A 641 4.92 -37.56 -12.34
N GLN A 642 6.05 -37.65 -13.05
CA GLN A 642 7.29 -38.23 -12.52
C GLN A 642 7.85 -37.44 -11.34
N LEU A 643 7.70 -36.10 -11.35
CA LEU A 643 8.13 -35.25 -10.25
C LEU A 643 7.25 -35.44 -9.01
N GLU A 644 5.94 -35.57 -9.20
CA GLU A 644 4.99 -35.86 -8.12
C GLU A 644 5.25 -37.22 -7.47
N ASP A 645 5.50 -38.24 -8.28
CA ASP A 645 5.84 -39.60 -7.80
C ASP A 645 7.15 -39.57 -7.00
N THR A 646 8.16 -38.82 -7.46
CA THR A 646 9.43 -38.65 -6.75
C THR A 646 9.26 -37.89 -5.43
N ILE A 647 8.45 -36.83 -5.41
CA ILE A 647 8.11 -36.06 -4.19
C ILE A 647 7.43 -36.96 -3.16
N THR A 648 6.54 -37.84 -3.60
CA THR A 648 5.82 -38.78 -2.74
C THR A 648 6.79 -39.80 -2.13
N ASP A 649 7.66 -40.44 -2.94
CA ASP A 649 8.64 -41.42 -2.48
C ASP A 649 9.67 -40.80 -1.51
N LEU A 650 10.21 -39.62 -1.79
CA LEU A 650 11.09 -38.93 -0.86
C LEU A 650 10.42 -38.45 0.41
N SER A 651 9.11 -38.12 0.37
CA SER A 651 8.34 -37.78 1.55
C SER A 651 8.14 -39.01 2.47
N ASP A 652 7.89 -40.17 1.90
CA ASP A 652 7.78 -41.44 2.66
C ASP A 652 9.13 -41.83 3.27
N GLN A 653 10.23 -41.69 2.53
CA GLN A 653 11.58 -41.91 3.05
C GLN A 653 11.94 -40.94 4.18
N MET A 654 11.53 -39.64 4.07
CA MET A 654 11.71 -38.66 5.12
C MET A 654 10.98 -39.05 6.40
N LEU A 655 9.73 -39.48 6.29
CA LEU A 655 8.94 -39.94 7.43
C LEU A 655 9.51 -41.21 8.07
N ALA A 656 9.99 -42.16 7.27
CA ALA A 656 10.67 -43.35 7.75
C ALA A 656 11.98 -43.00 8.49
N ALA A 657 12.79 -42.10 7.93
CA ALA A 657 14.02 -41.63 8.57
C ALA A 657 13.73 -40.91 9.90
N ALA A 658 12.66 -40.12 9.96
CA ALA A 658 12.23 -39.45 11.20
C ALA A 658 11.75 -40.45 12.27
N ALA A 659 11.01 -41.50 11.87
CA ALA A 659 10.58 -42.56 12.75
C ALA A 659 11.74 -43.39 13.32
N GLU A 660 12.82 -43.53 12.53
CA GLU A 660 14.09 -44.19 12.96
C GLU A 660 15.03 -43.25 13.74
N LEU A 661 14.61 -42.01 14.07
CA LEU A 661 15.38 -40.97 14.78
C LEU A 661 16.64 -40.54 14.05
N LYS A 662 16.70 -40.70 12.71
CA LYS A 662 17.77 -40.26 11.82
C LYS A 662 17.52 -38.78 11.37
N PHE A 663 17.55 -37.85 12.30
CA PHE A 663 17.13 -36.46 12.09
C PHE A 663 17.90 -35.71 11.01
N GLU A 664 19.22 -35.98 10.85
CA GLU A 664 20.02 -35.35 9.80
C GLU A 664 19.60 -35.82 8.39
N LEU A 665 19.28 -37.10 8.24
CA LEU A 665 18.79 -37.68 6.98
C LEU A 665 17.38 -37.15 6.68
N ALA A 666 16.50 -37.12 7.68
CA ALA A 666 15.14 -36.58 7.55
C ALA A 666 15.16 -35.08 7.16
N ALA A 667 16.09 -34.28 7.71
CA ALA A 667 16.26 -32.89 7.37
C ALA A 667 16.72 -32.70 5.91
N ARG A 668 17.69 -33.48 5.44
CA ARG A 668 18.13 -33.43 4.03
C ARG A 668 17.03 -33.82 3.05
N LEU A 669 16.30 -34.91 3.32
CA LEU A 669 15.16 -35.34 2.50
C LEU A 669 14.04 -34.29 2.50
N ARG A 670 13.77 -33.63 3.63
CA ARG A 670 12.80 -32.52 3.71
C ARG A 670 13.19 -31.36 2.78
N ASP A 671 14.45 -30.98 2.81
CA ASP A 671 14.95 -29.84 2.01
C ASP A 671 14.88 -30.19 0.51
N GLU A 672 15.20 -31.44 0.13
CA GLU A 672 15.09 -31.96 -1.23
C GLU A 672 13.63 -32.03 -1.72
N VAL A 673 12.71 -32.51 -0.89
CA VAL A 673 11.26 -32.49 -1.16
C VAL A 673 10.76 -31.05 -1.35
N GLN A 674 11.28 -30.10 -0.58
CA GLN A 674 10.88 -28.70 -0.68
C GLN A 674 11.33 -28.07 -2.00
N ASP A 675 12.52 -28.41 -2.46
CA ASP A 675 13.07 -27.91 -3.74
C ASP A 675 12.34 -28.52 -4.95
N LEU A 676 12.06 -29.83 -4.92
CA LEU A 676 11.26 -30.49 -5.96
C LEU A 676 9.80 -29.94 -6.02
N LYS A 677 9.20 -29.63 -4.88
CA LYS A 677 7.88 -28.96 -4.84
C LYS A 677 7.90 -27.54 -5.42
N LYS A 678 9.02 -26.82 -5.29
CA LYS A 678 9.20 -25.51 -5.97
C LYS A 678 9.29 -25.68 -7.48
N GLU A 679 10.01 -26.73 -7.91
CA GLU A 679 10.20 -27.04 -9.32
C GLU A 679 8.89 -27.47 -9.98
N LEU A 680 8.10 -28.34 -9.32
CA LEU A 680 6.76 -28.75 -9.75
C LEU A 680 5.83 -27.54 -9.91
N ARG A 681 5.78 -26.66 -8.92
CA ARG A 681 4.99 -25.41 -8.98
C ARG A 681 5.46 -24.47 -10.09
N ALA A 682 6.76 -24.46 -10.40
CA ALA A 682 7.29 -23.70 -11.52
C ALA A 682 6.85 -24.27 -12.87
N MET A 683 6.76 -25.60 -12.98
CA MET A 683 6.25 -26.29 -14.18
C MET A 683 4.74 -26.07 -14.34
N GLU A 684 3.96 -26.14 -13.27
CA GLU A 684 2.52 -25.83 -13.26
C GLU A 684 2.25 -24.38 -13.71
N ARG A 685 3.02 -23.42 -13.20
CA ARG A 685 2.92 -22.00 -13.60
C ARG A 685 3.34 -21.75 -15.04
N ALA A 686 4.21 -22.58 -15.59
CA ALA A 686 4.62 -22.50 -17.00
C ALA A 686 3.59 -23.16 -17.97
N GLY A 687 2.48 -23.70 -17.46
CA GLY A 687 1.46 -24.37 -18.28
C GLY A 687 1.92 -25.72 -18.84
N HIS A 688 2.81 -26.40 -18.14
CA HIS A 688 3.40 -27.68 -18.53
C HIS A 688 3.01 -28.84 -17.58
N ALA A 689 1.93 -28.66 -16.79
CA ALA A 689 1.34 -29.70 -15.97
C ALA A 689 -0.07 -30.05 -16.44
#